data_6fc5091007f474f98e13a6d4f2dd8c03
#
_entry.id   6fc5091007f474f98e13a6d4f2dd8c03
#
_cell.length_a   1.000
_cell.length_b   1.000
_cell.length_c   1.000
_cell.angle_alpha   90.00
_cell.angle_beta   90.00
_cell.angle_gamma   90.00
#
_symmetry.space_group_name_H-M   'P 1'
#
loop_
_entity.id
_entity.type
_entity.pdbx_description
1 polymer ?
#
loop_
_entity_poly.entity_id
_entity_poly.type
_entity_poly.pdbx_seq_one_letter_code
_entity_poly.pdbx_strand_id
1 'polypeptide(L)'
;MTALKQRLGPFWPFAVFCALALFSLSFSRIALGLWQLERVDAVAGWQEMLLQGIRVDFATLCWVWGVPAMLTLLLAGPHAIGRGWLQLMRVWLTVGLWLMLFLEISTPSFVTEYGVRPNRLYVEYLIYPKEVFAMLWAGRKAELLLAVLFSGAVLAGGWWLSGRLVHGLSFPRWYLRPAFALLILAIGFLGARSSLGHRALNPAMVAFAEDPLVNSLTVNSAYSLFFAMKQMGAEEDAGLFYGEMTPQKVLEVMRKESGRPASDFNSDLLPSQTFNEASFQGKPKNLVILLQESLGAQFVGSLGGLPLTPNIDALSQQGWAFEQLYATGTRSVRGIEAVLTGFTPTPAQAVVKLGKSQTNFFTIADLLKQRGYDTSFIYGGESHFDNMRSFFLGNGFTTIVEQKDFDNPVFKGSWGASDEDLMAKADETFKALHKEGKPFFSLVFSSSNHDPFEFPDNRIELFEQPKQTRNNAAKYADYAIGEFFKRAKQSEYWQDTLFLVIADHDSRVGGASLVPIPRFHIPGVIVGDGIAPRKDPRIVSQIDMAPTLLSLMGISADYPMLGKDLTRMPADWPGRAIMQYDKNFALMRGKDVVILQPERAAEGYVYDNASEKLTLAAQPDALKEDALGLALWGSMAYQKSLYQTAKDERTAAN
;
A
#
# COMPACT_ATOMS: atom_id res chain seq x y z
N MET A 1 33.88 18.59 -32.54
CA MET A 1 32.89 17.50 -32.68
C MET A 1 33.35 16.38 -33.64
N THR A 2 33.90 16.67 -34.80
CA THR A 2 34.35 15.66 -35.77
C THR A 2 35.43 14.71 -35.23
N ALA A 3 36.46 15.21 -34.54
CA ALA A 3 37.53 14.38 -33.97
C ALA A 3 37.04 13.43 -32.85
N LEU A 4 36.12 13.86 -31.99
CA LEU A 4 35.57 13.04 -30.93
C LEU A 4 34.65 11.95 -31.48
N LYS A 5 33.82 12.30 -32.49
CA LYS A 5 32.99 11.33 -33.24
C LYS A 5 33.83 10.22 -33.87
N GLN A 6 34.95 10.57 -34.46
CA GLN A 6 35.86 9.59 -35.08
C GLN A 6 36.52 8.68 -34.03
N ARG A 7 36.90 9.23 -32.86
CA ARG A 7 37.51 8.44 -31.77
C ARG A 7 36.51 7.48 -31.11
N LEU A 8 35.29 7.92 -30.86
CA LEU A 8 34.26 7.11 -30.23
C LEU A 8 33.60 6.12 -31.22
N GLY A 9 33.65 6.41 -32.51
CA GLY A 9 33.13 5.50 -33.54
C GLY A 9 31.68 5.10 -33.29
N PRO A 10 31.39 3.78 -33.18
CA PRO A 10 30.03 3.27 -32.99
C PRO A 10 29.41 3.64 -31.62
N PHE A 11 30.21 4.09 -30.65
CA PHE A 11 29.73 4.53 -29.33
C PHE A 11 29.30 5.99 -29.30
N TRP A 12 29.56 6.75 -30.34
CA TRP A 12 29.21 8.18 -30.36
C TRP A 12 27.73 8.46 -30.06
N PRO A 13 26.75 7.75 -30.67
CA PRO A 13 25.35 7.95 -30.32
C PRO A 13 25.05 7.67 -28.82
N PHE A 14 25.60 6.59 -28.27
CA PHE A 14 25.44 6.26 -26.85
C PHE A 14 26.04 7.34 -25.96
N ALA A 15 27.23 7.82 -26.25
CA ALA A 15 27.89 8.87 -25.47
C ALA A 15 27.07 10.16 -25.43
N VAL A 16 26.47 10.56 -26.55
CA VAL A 16 25.60 11.75 -26.59
C VAL A 16 24.31 11.53 -25.80
N PHE A 17 23.65 10.38 -25.98
CA PHE A 17 22.43 10.07 -25.23
C PHE A 17 22.70 9.88 -23.73
N CYS A 18 23.82 9.26 -23.34
CA CYS A 18 24.26 9.19 -21.96
C CYS A 18 24.48 10.58 -21.36
N ALA A 19 25.15 11.46 -22.07
CA ALA A 19 25.38 12.84 -21.60
C ALA A 19 24.07 13.61 -21.42
N LEU A 20 23.13 13.48 -22.38
CA LEU A 20 21.80 14.08 -22.28
C LEU A 20 21.01 13.53 -21.11
N ALA A 21 21.00 12.20 -20.93
CA ALA A 21 20.29 11.57 -19.82
C ALA A 21 20.89 11.96 -18.46
N LEU A 22 22.22 11.90 -18.30
CA LEU A 22 22.91 12.33 -17.07
C LEU A 22 22.62 13.80 -16.73
N PHE A 23 22.68 14.67 -17.75
CA PHE A 23 22.35 16.08 -17.55
C PHE A 23 20.89 16.25 -17.09
N SER A 24 19.95 15.59 -17.76
CA SER A 24 18.52 15.72 -17.46
C SER A 24 18.15 15.13 -16.08
N LEU A 25 18.69 13.95 -15.73
CA LEU A 25 18.48 13.31 -14.44
C LEU A 25 19.09 14.14 -13.29
N SER A 26 20.31 14.67 -13.50
CA SER A 26 20.95 15.55 -12.52
C SER A 26 20.19 16.86 -12.36
N PHE A 27 19.71 17.44 -13.47
CA PHE A 27 18.86 18.64 -13.44
C PHE A 27 17.55 18.39 -12.67
N SER A 28 16.85 17.29 -12.96
CA SER A 28 15.64 16.89 -12.24
C SER A 28 15.91 16.74 -10.73
N ARG A 29 17.02 16.09 -10.37
CA ARG A 29 17.42 15.91 -8.96
C ARG A 29 17.67 17.23 -8.26
N ILE A 30 18.40 18.16 -8.91
CA ILE A 30 18.66 19.50 -8.37
C ILE A 30 17.32 20.25 -8.22
N ALA A 31 16.45 20.24 -9.22
CA ALA A 31 15.16 20.91 -9.17
C ALA A 31 14.27 20.38 -8.03
N LEU A 32 14.22 19.04 -7.86
CA LEU A 32 13.49 18.41 -6.76
C LEU A 32 14.12 18.74 -5.39
N GLY A 33 15.45 18.76 -5.30
CA GLY A 33 16.18 19.17 -4.09
C GLY A 33 15.92 20.61 -3.70
N LEU A 34 15.91 21.52 -4.67
CA LEU A 34 15.55 22.94 -4.45
C LEU A 34 14.09 23.10 -4.03
N TRP A 35 13.19 22.31 -4.59
CA TRP A 35 11.79 22.29 -4.18
C TRP A 35 11.61 21.76 -2.75
N GLN A 36 12.48 20.86 -2.29
CA GLN A 36 12.48 20.30 -0.93
C GLN A 36 13.65 20.84 -0.09
N LEU A 37 14.03 22.11 -0.32
CA LEU A 37 15.26 22.72 0.22
C LEU A 37 15.40 22.57 1.73
N GLU A 38 14.34 22.89 2.48
CA GLU A 38 14.36 22.81 3.95
C GLU A 38 14.70 21.39 4.47
N ARG A 39 14.20 20.36 3.78
CA ARG A 39 14.45 18.95 4.16
C ARG A 39 15.87 18.51 3.80
N VAL A 40 16.35 18.94 2.61
CA VAL A 40 17.71 18.61 2.16
C VAL A 40 18.75 19.31 3.02
N ASP A 41 18.51 20.58 3.38
CA ASP A 41 19.40 21.36 4.23
C ASP A 41 19.38 20.86 5.69
N ALA A 42 18.23 20.43 6.20
CA ALA A 42 18.12 19.88 7.56
C ALA A 42 19.04 18.66 7.81
N VAL A 43 19.35 17.90 6.76
CA VAL A 43 20.24 16.73 6.83
C VAL A 43 21.60 16.98 6.16
N ALA A 44 21.94 18.22 5.78
CA ALA A 44 23.13 18.59 5.02
C ALA A 44 23.33 17.72 3.75
N GLY A 45 22.22 17.36 3.08
CA GLY A 45 22.14 16.24 2.14
C GLY A 45 22.66 16.50 0.74
N TRP A 46 23.00 17.73 0.35
CA TRP A 46 23.33 18.07 -1.05
C TRP A 46 24.49 17.27 -1.62
N GLN A 47 25.57 17.15 -0.89
CA GLN A 47 26.78 16.47 -1.39
C GLN A 47 26.49 14.98 -1.66
N GLU A 48 25.94 14.28 -0.67
CA GLU A 48 25.63 12.85 -0.81
C GLU A 48 24.57 12.60 -1.87
N MET A 49 23.49 13.39 -1.88
CA MET A 49 22.41 13.29 -2.86
C MET A 49 22.94 13.43 -4.29
N LEU A 50 23.85 14.36 -4.57
CA LEU A 50 24.38 14.57 -5.90
C LEU A 50 25.41 13.49 -6.28
N LEU A 51 26.36 13.16 -5.40
CA LEU A 51 27.39 12.16 -5.69
C LEU A 51 26.82 10.76 -5.88
N GLN A 52 25.99 10.30 -4.93
CA GLN A 52 25.35 9.00 -5.05
C GLN A 52 24.33 8.99 -6.18
N GLY A 53 23.66 10.13 -6.43
CA GLY A 53 22.73 10.28 -7.54
C GLY A 53 23.37 10.06 -8.90
N ILE A 54 24.53 10.66 -9.19
CA ILE A 54 25.28 10.42 -10.43
C ILE A 54 25.68 8.95 -10.55
N ARG A 55 26.05 8.30 -9.45
CA ARG A 55 26.37 6.88 -9.39
C ARG A 55 25.17 6.02 -9.81
N VAL A 56 23.99 6.30 -9.27
CA VAL A 56 22.72 5.60 -9.62
C VAL A 56 22.36 5.85 -11.07
N ASP A 57 22.48 7.10 -11.56
CA ASP A 57 22.19 7.45 -12.94
C ASP A 57 23.09 6.68 -13.90
N PHE A 58 24.40 6.63 -13.63
CA PHE A 58 25.35 5.86 -14.42
C PHE A 58 24.99 4.36 -14.43
N ALA A 59 24.64 3.79 -13.28
CA ALA A 59 24.20 2.40 -13.20
C ALA A 59 22.93 2.16 -14.04
N THR A 60 21.97 3.07 -13.99
CA THR A 60 20.75 3.02 -14.81
C THR A 60 21.06 3.02 -16.30
N LEU A 61 21.97 3.90 -16.75
CA LEU A 61 22.38 3.97 -18.16
C LEU A 61 23.10 2.70 -18.60
N CYS A 62 23.91 2.09 -17.73
CA CYS A 62 24.56 0.81 -18.01
C CYS A 62 23.51 -0.32 -18.19
N TRP A 63 22.46 -0.34 -17.36
CA TRP A 63 21.34 -1.27 -17.52
C TRP A 63 20.60 -1.06 -18.84
N VAL A 64 20.26 0.17 -19.19
CA VAL A 64 19.43 0.48 -20.37
C VAL A 64 20.22 0.34 -21.67
N TRP A 65 21.47 0.77 -21.69
CA TRP A 65 22.25 0.90 -22.93
C TRP A 65 23.51 0.02 -23.03
N GLY A 66 23.92 -0.64 -21.95
CA GLY A 66 25.15 -1.45 -21.95
C GLY A 66 25.12 -2.60 -22.97
N VAL A 67 24.07 -3.41 -22.94
CA VAL A 67 23.88 -4.52 -23.89
C VAL A 67 23.71 -4.03 -25.34
N PRO A 68 22.84 -3.04 -25.62
CA PRO A 68 22.75 -2.45 -26.97
C PRO A 68 24.08 -1.89 -27.51
N ALA A 69 24.88 -1.25 -26.64
CA ALA A 69 26.20 -0.73 -27.04
C ALA A 69 27.18 -1.85 -27.42
N MET A 70 27.22 -2.92 -26.63
CA MET A 70 28.01 -4.12 -26.93
C MET A 70 27.57 -4.77 -28.23
N LEU A 71 26.27 -4.99 -28.42
CA LEU A 71 25.73 -5.59 -29.65
C LEU A 71 25.98 -4.72 -30.89
N THR A 72 26.05 -3.40 -30.76
CA THR A 72 26.34 -2.48 -31.85
C THR A 72 27.73 -2.75 -32.47
N LEU A 73 28.72 -3.13 -31.66
CA LEU A 73 30.04 -3.52 -32.17
C LEU A 73 29.99 -4.77 -33.04
N LEU A 74 29.16 -5.74 -32.68
CA LEU A 74 29.08 -7.04 -33.32
C LEU A 74 28.18 -6.99 -34.56
N LEU A 75 27.05 -6.30 -34.48
CA LEU A 75 25.98 -6.36 -35.49
C LEU A 75 26.00 -5.20 -36.49
N ALA A 76 26.46 -4.00 -36.09
CA ALA A 76 26.39 -2.84 -36.96
C ALA A 76 27.41 -2.91 -38.13
N GLY A 77 26.96 -2.51 -39.30
CA GLY A 77 27.76 -2.52 -40.52
C GLY A 77 26.95 -2.11 -41.76
N PRO A 78 27.60 -2.09 -42.94
CA PRO A 78 26.96 -1.65 -44.19
C PRO A 78 25.96 -2.68 -44.77
N HIS A 79 26.02 -3.94 -44.31
CA HIS A 79 25.12 -5.01 -44.74
C HIS A 79 23.69 -4.83 -44.21
N ALA A 80 22.72 -5.58 -44.79
CA ALA A 80 21.30 -5.41 -44.49
C ALA A 80 20.99 -5.56 -42.95
N ILE A 81 21.56 -6.60 -42.32
CA ILE A 81 21.41 -6.83 -40.86
C ILE A 81 21.96 -5.65 -40.06
N GLY A 82 23.14 -5.13 -40.46
CA GLY A 82 23.77 -4.00 -39.79
C GLY A 82 22.96 -2.72 -39.91
N ARG A 83 22.35 -2.45 -41.04
CA ARG A 83 21.42 -1.31 -41.21
C ARG A 83 20.16 -1.48 -40.38
N GLY A 84 19.58 -2.70 -40.35
CA GLY A 84 18.44 -3.03 -39.50
C GLY A 84 18.76 -2.81 -38.02
N TRP A 85 19.91 -3.27 -37.55
CA TRP A 85 20.39 -3.04 -36.21
C TRP A 85 20.50 -1.54 -35.85
N LEU A 86 21.08 -0.74 -36.76
CA LEU A 86 21.20 0.69 -36.53
C LEU A 86 19.84 1.39 -36.42
N GLN A 87 18.80 0.94 -37.10
CA GLN A 87 17.44 1.45 -36.92
C GLN A 87 16.85 1.03 -35.57
N LEU A 88 17.03 -0.23 -35.17
CA LEU A 88 16.60 -0.72 -33.86
C LEU A 88 17.29 0.06 -32.73
N MET A 89 18.61 0.33 -32.86
CA MET A 89 19.36 1.14 -31.88
C MET A 89 18.80 2.57 -31.80
N ARG A 90 18.39 3.19 -32.91
CA ARG A 90 17.75 4.51 -32.89
C ARG A 90 16.45 4.50 -32.07
N VAL A 91 15.61 3.48 -32.29
CA VAL A 91 14.40 3.28 -31.50
C VAL A 91 14.76 3.14 -30.00
N TRP A 92 15.71 2.27 -29.71
CA TRP A 92 16.12 1.99 -28.34
C TRP A 92 16.69 3.21 -27.60
N LEU A 93 17.55 4.00 -28.26
CA LEU A 93 18.09 5.24 -27.70
C LEU A 93 16.97 6.26 -27.44
N THR A 94 16.07 6.43 -28.41
CA THR A 94 14.96 7.40 -28.31
C THR A 94 13.96 7.02 -27.25
N VAL A 95 13.50 5.76 -27.23
CA VAL A 95 12.51 5.27 -26.27
C VAL A 95 13.11 5.19 -24.87
N GLY A 96 14.38 4.75 -24.74
CA GLY A 96 15.06 4.71 -23.45
C GLY A 96 15.22 6.10 -22.82
N LEU A 97 15.62 7.09 -23.61
CA LEU A 97 15.68 8.48 -23.15
C LEU A 97 14.29 9.00 -22.78
N TRP A 98 13.29 8.79 -23.64
CA TRP A 98 11.92 9.21 -23.37
C TRP A 98 11.38 8.60 -22.08
N LEU A 99 11.56 7.29 -21.86
CA LEU A 99 11.05 6.63 -20.67
C LEU A 99 11.66 7.22 -19.39
N MET A 100 12.99 7.44 -19.37
CA MET A 100 13.65 8.06 -18.22
C MET A 100 13.11 9.47 -17.96
N LEU A 101 12.99 10.30 -18.99
CA LEU A 101 12.52 11.68 -18.85
C LEU A 101 11.03 11.74 -18.52
N PHE A 102 10.20 10.86 -19.07
CA PHE A 102 8.78 10.76 -18.76
C PHE A 102 8.57 10.41 -17.28
N LEU A 103 9.32 9.46 -16.74
CA LEU A 103 9.25 9.10 -15.34
C LEU A 103 9.71 10.25 -14.42
N GLU A 104 10.72 11.00 -14.82
CA GLU A 104 11.17 12.17 -14.06
C GLU A 104 10.12 13.30 -14.06
N ILE A 105 9.45 13.58 -15.18
CA ILE A 105 8.43 14.63 -15.25
C ILE A 105 7.16 14.25 -14.48
N SER A 106 6.87 12.96 -14.31
CA SER A 106 5.77 12.47 -13.49
C SER A 106 6.08 12.52 -11.98
N THR A 107 7.36 12.64 -11.61
CA THR A 107 7.84 12.58 -10.22
C THR A 107 7.29 13.68 -9.33
N PRO A 108 7.22 14.97 -9.72
CA PRO A 108 6.69 16.02 -8.85
C PRO A 108 5.26 15.74 -8.37
N SER A 109 4.37 15.35 -9.27
CA SER A 109 2.99 15.00 -8.92
C SER A 109 2.95 13.81 -7.96
N PHE A 110 3.79 12.81 -8.18
CA PHE A 110 3.86 11.63 -7.32
C PHE A 110 4.44 11.96 -5.94
N VAL A 111 5.48 12.81 -5.86
CA VAL A 111 6.06 13.29 -4.61
C VAL A 111 5.04 14.14 -3.82
N THR A 112 4.28 15.00 -4.50
CA THR A 112 3.20 15.77 -3.85
C THR A 112 2.14 14.85 -3.25
N GLU A 113 1.80 13.76 -3.94
CA GLU A 113 0.75 12.83 -3.54
C GLU A 113 1.22 11.86 -2.43
N TYR A 114 2.45 11.35 -2.52
CA TYR A 114 2.93 10.21 -1.71
C TYR A 114 4.18 10.51 -0.87
N GLY A 115 4.77 11.69 -0.99
CA GLY A 115 5.98 12.06 -0.24
C GLY A 115 7.25 11.29 -0.60
N VAL A 116 7.23 10.53 -1.70
CA VAL A 116 8.37 9.75 -2.20
C VAL A 116 8.39 9.71 -3.73
N ARG A 117 9.51 9.33 -4.33
CA ARG A 117 9.58 9.10 -5.79
C ARG A 117 8.71 7.92 -6.25
N PRO A 118 8.37 7.84 -7.56
CA PRO A 118 7.68 6.69 -8.14
C PRO A 118 8.30 5.38 -7.70
N ASN A 119 7.48 4.54 -7.11
CA ASN A 119 7.85 3.27 -6.50
C ASN A 119 6.85 2.17 -6.92
N ARG A 120 6.68 1.14 -6.10
CA ARG A 120 5.73 0.05 -6.33
C ARG A 120 4.30 0.55 -6.63
N LEU A 121 3.84 1.60 -5.93
CA LEU A 121 2.51 2.16 -6.15
C LEU A 121 2.31 2.65 -7.57
N TYR A 122 3.35 3.24 -8.16
CA TYR A 122 3.31 3.68 -9.55
C TYR A 122 3.11 2.50 -10.51
N VAL A 123 3.78 1.36 -10.25
CA VAL A 123 3.59 0.13 -11.06
C VAL A 123 2.17 -0.42 -10.88
N GLU A 124 1.66 -0.45 -9.66
CA GLU A 124 0.31 -0.91 -9.37
C GLU A 124 -0.75 -0.08 -10.10
N TYR A 125 -0.58 1.24 -10.19
CA TYR A 125 -1.46 2.08 -11.00
C TYR A 125 -1.40 1.78 -12.50
N LEU A 126 -0.24 1.39 -13.04
CA LEU A 126 -0.12 1.01 -14.46
C LEU A 126 -0.85 -0.30 -14.80
N ILE A 127 -1.17 -1.14 -13.80
CA ILE A 127 -1.97 -2.36 -14.01
C ILE A 127 -3.44 -2.01 -14.31
N TYR A 128 -3.92 -0.82 -13.88
CA TYR A 128 -5.29 -0.35 -14.08
C TYR A 128 -5.33 0.93 -14.93
N PRO A 129 -4.92 0.86 -16.22
CA PRO A 129 -4.73 2.05 -17.05
C PRO A 129 -6.03 2.82 -17.31
N LYS A 130 -7.18 2.15 -17.32
CA LYS A 130 -8.49 2.76 -17.57
C LYS A 130 -8.89 3.70 -16.42
N GLU A 131 -8.76 3.22 -15.19
CA GLU A 131 -9.07 3.94 -13.96
C GLU A 131 -8.12 5.13 -13.78
N VAL A 132 -6.83 4.90 -13.96
CA VAL A 132 -5.81 5.96 -13.90
C VAL A 132 -6.05 7.03 -14.95
N PHE A 133 -6.38 6.64 -16.19
CA PHE A 133 -6.69 7.60 -17.24
C PHE A 133 -7.96 8.40 -16.90
N ALA A 134 -9.00 7.75 -16.40
CA ALA A 134 -10.23 8.43 -15.98
C ALA A 134 -9.97 9.44 -14.86
N MET A 135 -9.19 9.07 -13.84
CA MET A 135 -8.78 9.94 -12.75
C MET A 135 -7.98 11.16 -13.25
N LEU A 136 -6.96 10.94 -14.09
CA LEU A 136 -6.15 12.02 -14.68
C LEU A 136 -6.98 12.95 -15.55
N TRP A 137 -7.89 12.38 -16.35
CA TRP A 137 -8.79 13.15 -17.21
C TRP A 137 -9.79 14.00 -16.40
N ALA A 138 -10.30 13.48 -15.28
CA ALA A 138 -11.22 14.21 -14.42
C ALA A 138 -10.51 15.37 -13.68
N GLY A 139 -9.36 15.10 -13.04
CA GLY A 139 -8.73 16.04 -12.09
C GLY A 139 -7.47 16.76 -12.59
N ARG A 140 -6.73 16.19 -13.59
CA ARG A 140 -5.34 16.62 -13.93
C ARG A 140 -5.11 16.81 -15.43
N LYS A 141 -6.06 17.43 -16.14
CA LYS A 141 -6.01 17.62 -17.61
C LYS A 141 -4.78 18.39 -18.10
N ALA A 142 -4.38 19.42 -17.37
CA ALA A 142 -3.21 20.24 -17.73
C ALA A 142 -1.91 19.43 -17.65
N GLU A 143 -1.74 18.63 -16.59
CA GLU A 143 -0.58 17.74 -16.40
C GLU A 143 -0.55 16.65 -17.47
N LEU A 144 -1.69 16.08 -17.81
CA LEU A 144 -1.81 15.08 -18.88
C LEU A 144 -1.42 15.68 -20.25
N LEU A 145 -1.91 16.89 -20.57
CA LEU A 145 -1.56 17.60 -21.80
C LEU A 145 -0.07 17.90 -21.88
N LEU A 146 0.51 18.41 -20.78
CA LEU A 146 1.95 18.68 -20.70
C LEU A 146 2.77 17.40 -20.88
N ALA A 147 2.36 16.28 -20.26
CA ALA A 147 3.03 14.99 -20.42
C ALA A 147 2.99 14.48 -21.85
N VAL A 148 1.86 14.66 -22.56
CA VAL A 148 1.71 14.28 -23.97
C VAL A 148 2.60 15.15 -24.87
N LEU A 149 2.56 16.47 -24.69
CA LEU A 149 3.37 17.40 -25.47
C LEU A 149 4.87 17.18 -25.25
N PHE A 150 5.27 17.00 -24.00
CA PHE A 150 6.65 16.68 -23.63
C PHE A 150 7.10 15.35 -24.25
N SER A 151 6.29 14.31 -24.13
CA SER A 151 6.58 12.99 -24.74
C SER A 151 6.75 13.10 -26.26
N GLY A 152 5.85 13.83 -26.93
CA GLY A 152 5.95 14.10 -28.37
C GLY A 152 7.25 14.81 -28.75
N ALA A 153 7.62 15.85 -28.00
CA ALA A 153 8.86 16.61 -28.24
C ALA A 153 10.11 15.75 -28.01
N VAL A 154 10.17 14.95 -26.93
CA VAL A 154 11.31 14.07 -26.64
C VAL A 154 11.44 12.95 -27.68
N LEU A 155 10.34 12.32 -28.07
CA LEU A 155 10.35 11.26 -29.09
C LEU A 155 10.75 11.82 -30.46
N ALA A 156 10.20 12.94 -30.88
CA ALA A 156 10.55 13.57 -32.15
C ALA A 156 12.00 14.06 -32.16
N GLY A 157 12.43 14.76 -31.11
CA GLY A 157 13.80 15.26 -30.95
C GLY A 157 14.83 14.14 -30.88
N GLY A 158 14.54 13.11 -30.08
CA GLY A 158 15.40 11.93 -29.94
C GLY A 158 15.54 11.13 -31.24
N TRP A 159 14.44 10.96 -31.96
CA TRP A 159 14.44 10.32 -33.28
C TRP A 159 15.27 11.11 -34.32
N TRP A 160 15.08 12.41 -34.39
CA TRP A 160 15.85 13.28 -35.25
C TRP A 160 17.34 13.28 -34.88
N LEU A 161 17.66 13.39 -33.57
CA LEU A 161 19.05 13.38 -33.10
C LEU A 161 19.72 12.05 -33.37
N SER A 162 19.09 10.93 -33.00
CA SER A 162 19.62 9.58 -33.26
C SER A 162 19.90 9.35 -34.74
N GLY A 163 19.01 9.83 -35.64
CA GLY A 163 19.20 9.79 -37.07
C GLY A 163 20.48 10.50 -37.53
N ARG A 164 20.75 11.70 -37.00
CA ARG A 164 21.99 12.44 -37.31
C ARG A 164 23.25 11.80 -36.76
N LEU A 165 23.16 11.20 -35.56
CA LEU A 165 24.31 10.61 -34.89
C LEU A 165 24.76 9.28 -35.52
N VAL A 166 23.82 8.51 -36.07
CA VAL A 166 24.10 7.20 -36.71
C VAL A 166 24.78 7.33 -38.08
N HIS A 167 24.65 8.49 -38.74
CA HIS A 167 25.29 8.67 -40.03
C HIS A 167 26.82 8.80 -39.95
N GLY A 168 27.55 8.10 -40.80
CA GLY A 168 29.00 8.20 -40.94
C GLY A 168 29.76 7.70 -39.70
N LEU A 169 29.30 6.65 -39.08
CA LEU A 169 30.01 5.97 -37.99
C LEU A 169 31.20 5.20 -38.51
N SER A 170 32.36 5.35 -37.87
CA SER A 170 33.54 4.54 -38.10
C SER A 170 33.53 3.32 -37.20
N PHE A 171 33.92 2.16 -37.73
CA PHE A 171 33.95 0.93 -36.94
C PHE A 171 35.38 0.42 -36.79
N PRO A 172 35.76 -0.15 -35.67
CA PRO A 172 37.04 -0.83 -35.52
C PRO A 172 37.15 -2.01 -36.49
N ARG A 173 38.40 -2.46 -36.76
CA ARG A 173 38.66 -3.63 -37.60
C ARG A 173 37.88 -4.84 -37.05
N TRP A 174 37.33 -5.66 -37.95
CA TRP A 174 36.39 -6.72 -37.60
C TRP A 174 36.93 -7.70 -36.54
N TYR A 175 38.21 -8.04 -36.56
CA TYR A 175 38.84 -8.95 -35.59
C TYR A 175 39.06 -8.34 -34.22
N LEU A 176 38.97 -7.02 -34.05
CA LEU A 176 39.05 -6.33 -32.76
C LEU A 176 37.67 -6.15 -32.11
N ARG A 177 36.58 -6.27 -32.89
CA ARG A 177 35.23 -6.04 -32.40
C ARG A 177 34.82 -6.96 -31.25
N PRO A 178 35.13 -8.29 -31.26
CA PRO A 178 34.80 -9.16 -30.12
C PRO A 178 35.50 -8.73 -28.82
N ALA A 179 36.78 -8.33 -28.90
CA ALA A 179 37.52 -7.88 -27.72
C ALA A 179 36.93 -6.60 -27.15
N PHE A 180 36.60 -5.62 -27.99
CA PHE A 180 35.92 -4.39 -27.55
C PHE A 180 34.51 -4.67 -27.05
N ALA A 181 33.76 -5.63 -27.63
CA ALA A 181 32.44 -6.01 -27.15
C ALA A 181 32.50 -6.60 -25.75
N LEU A 182 33.46 -7.49 -25.46
CA LEU A 182 33.70 -8.02 -24.12
C LEU A 182 34.11 -6.93 -23.14
N LEU A 183 34.95 -5.98 -23.53
CA LEU A 183 35.32 -4.84 -22.70
C LEU A 183 34.10 -3.98 -22.35
N ILE A 184 33.24 -3.65 -23.31
CA ILE A 184 32.01 -2.87 -23.09
C ILE A 184 31.02 -3.64 -22.22
N LEU A 185 30.89 -4.95 -22.41
CA LEU A 185 30.07 -5.79 -21.57
C LEU A 185 30.57 -5.77 -20.12
N ALA A 186 31.89 -5.89 -19.92
CA ALA A 186 32.50 -5.83 -18.57
C ALA A 186 32.27 -4.46 -17.92
N ILE A 187 32.51 -3.36 -18.65
CA ILE A 187 32.26 -1.99 -18.15
C ILE A 187 30.77 -1.80 -17.85
N GLY A 188 29.89 -2.22 -18.75
CA GLY A 188 28.45 -2.14 -18.56
C GLY A 188 27.97 -2.94 -17.35
N PHE A 189 28.48 -4.15 -17.18
CA PHE A 189 28.17 -5.00 -16.03
C PHE A 189 28.66 -4.39 -14.71
N LEU A 190 29.92 -3.95 -14.66
CA LEU A 190 30.48 -3.32 -13.46
C LEU A 190 29.79 -1.99 -13.15
N GLY A 191 29.45 -1.21 -14.18
CA GLY A 191 28.69 0.03 -14.02
C GLY A 191 27.27 -0.21 -13.52
N ALA A 192 26.56 -1.18 -14.11
CA ALA A 192 25.22 -1.58 -13.67
C ALA A 192 25.22 -2.14 -12.25
N ARG A 193 26.22 -2.94 -11.91
CA ARG A 193 26.40 -3.46 -10.55
C ARG A 193 26.76 -2.36 -9.54
N SER A 194 27.60 -1.42 -9.96
CA SER A 194 28.07 -0.24 -9.20
C SER A 194 28.56 -0.55 -7.77
N SER A 195 29.02 -1.77 -7.53
CA SER A 195 29.54 -2.27 -6.25
C SER A 195 30.49 -3.43 -6.49
N LEU A 196 31.58 -3.51 -5.73
CA LEU A 196 32.50 -4.65 -5.66
C LEU A 196 32.18 -5.62 -4.52
N GLY A 197 31.21 -5.26 -3.64
CA GLY A 197 30.74 -6.08 -2.53
C GLY A 197 29.84 -7.25 -2.97
N HIS A 198 29.30 -7.98 -2.01
CA HIS A 198 28.43 -9.14 -2.27
C HIS A 198 27.16 -8.79 -3.05
N ARG A 199 26.63 -7.57 -2.90
CA ARG A 199 25.35 -7.15 -3.51
C ARG A 199 25.56 -6.08 -4.57
N ALA A 200 24.73 -6.10 -5.60
CA ALA A 200 24.61 -5.02 -6.56
C ALA A 200 23.98 -3.78 -5.89
N LEU A 201 24.16 -2.62 -6.53
CA LEU A 201 23.54 -1.37 -6.11
C LEU A 201 22.04 -1.57 -5.79
N ASN A 202 21.63 -1.07 -4.64
CA ASN A 202 20.23 -1.02 -4.21
C ASN A 202 19.96 0.33 -3.51
N PRO A 203 18.70 0.75 -3.32
CA PRO A 203 18.37 2.03 -2.70
C PRO A 203 18.91 2.20 -1.29
N ALA A 204 19.04 1.12 -0.50
CA ALA A 204 19.57 1.19 0.86
C ALA A 204 21.06 1.55 0.89
N MET A 205 21.82 1.20 -0.16
CA MET A 205 23.26 1.54 -0.26
C MET A 205 23.50 3.03 -0.47
N VAL A 206 22.51 3.77 -0.95
CA VAL A 206 22.62 5.21 -1.24
C VAL A 206 21.76 6.06 -0.29
N ALA A 207 21.11 5.42 0.67
CA ALA A 207 20.41 6.09 1.75
C ALA A 207 21.45 6.60 2.78
N PHE A 208 21.36 7.89 3.14
CA PHE A 208 22.34 8.55 4.01
C PHE A 208 21.70 9.41 5.11
N ALA A 209 20.38 9.57 5.10
CA ALA A 209 19.64 10.41 6.03
C ALA A 209 18.47 9.65 6.67
N GLU A 210 17.96 10.17 7.78
CA GLU A 210 16.73 9.65 8.40
C GLU A 210 15.46 10.06 7.60
N ASP A 211 15.58 11.02 6.68
CA ASP A 211 14.48 11.47 5.84
C ASP A 211 14.33 10.57 4.58
N PRO A 212 13.23 9.77 4.49
CA PRO A 212 13.00 8.88 3.34
C PRO A 212 12.82 9.61 2.02
N LEU A 213 12.27 10.85 2.03
CA LEU A 213 12.15 11.62 0.80
C LEU A 213 13.53 12.04 0.29
N VAL A 214 14.38 12.59 1.15
CA VAL A 214 15.74 12.99 0.76
C VAL A 214 16.53 11.79 0.24
N ASN A 215 16.44 10.64 0.90
CA ASN A 215 17.02 9.38 0.40
C ASN A 215 16.46 9.00 -0.97
N SER A 216 15.15 9.17 -1.20
CA SER A 216 14.52 8.86 -2.48
C SER A 216 14.94 9.82 -3.61
N LEU A 217 15.35 11.06 -3.29
CA LEU A 217 15.88 12.02 -4.28
C LEU A 217 17.23 11.59 -4.84
N THR A 218 17.96 10.76 -4.13
CA THR A 218 19.25 10.21 -4.57
C THR A 218 19.10 9.30 -5.79
N VAL A 219 18.06 8.48 -5.84
CA VAL A 219 17.79 7.59 -6.98
C VAL A 219 17.02 8.33 -8.07
N ASN A 220 17.13 7.91 -9.33
CA ASN A 220 16.22 8.37 -10.38
C ASN A 220 14.96 7.50 -10.44
N SER A 221 13.89 8.04 -11.04
CA SER A 221 12.58 7.38 -11.06
C SER A 221 12.56 6.10 -11.88
N ALA A 222 13.38 6.00 -12.94
CA ALA A 222 13.50 4.78 -13.71
C ALA A 222 14.15 3.64 -12.91
N TYR A 223 15.20 3.96 -12.14
CA TYR A 223 15.84 2.99 -11.24
C TYR A 223 14.90 2.56 -10.11
N SER A 224 14.24 3.53 -9.46
CA SER A 224 13.28 3.28 -8.39
C SER A 224 12.17 2.34 -8.86
N LEU A 225 11.60 2.61 -10.04
CA LEU A 225 10.53 1.80 -10.62
C LEU A 225 11.00 0.40 -11.01
N PHE A 226 12.15 0.29 -11.68
CA PHE A 226 12.74 -1.00 -12.04
C PHE A 226 13.03 -1.85 -10.80
N PHE A 227 13.56 -1.24 -9.75
CA PHE A 227 13.82 -1.93 -8.48
C PHE A 227 12.52 -2.39 -7.83
N ALA A 228 11.48 -1.56 -7.84
CA ALA A 228 10.15 -1.91 -7.35
C ALA A 228 9.55 -3.09 -8.14
N MET A 229 9.61 -3.06 -9.48
CA MET A 229 9.14 -4.17 -10.34
C MET A 229 9.86 -5.48 -10.05
N LYS A 230 11.19 -5.43 -9.85
CA LYS A 230 11.98 -6.61 -9.47
C LYS A 230 11.52 -7.20 -8.14
N GLN A 231 11.16 -6.35 -7.18
CA GLN A 231 10.64 -6.80 -5.88
C GLN A 231 9.23 -7.37 -5.97
N MET A 232 8.38 -6.84 -6.85
CA MET A 232 7.01 -7.35 -7.05
C MET A 232 6.96 -8.75 -7.67
N GLY A 233 7.98 -9.16 -8.41
CA GLY A 233 8.06 -10.48 -9.05
C GLY A 233 8.37 -11.64 -8.09
N ALA A 234 8.64 -11.35 -6.82
CA ALA A 234 8.84 -12.33 -5.77
C ALA A 234 7.76 -12.16 -4.70
N GLU A 235 7.11 -13.26 -4.31
CA GLU A 235 6.35 -13.32 -3.07
C GLU A 235 7.36 -13.05 -1.94
N GLU A 236 7.28 -11.88 -1.34
CA GLU A 236 8.31 -11.38 -0.46
C GLU A 236 8.24 -12.09 0.89
N ASP A 237 9.31 -12.78 1.24
CA ASP A 237 9.49 -13.38 2.55
C ASP A 237 10.07 -12.36 3.53
N ALA A 238 9.41 -12.17 4.69
CA ALA A 238 9.90 -11.31 5.75
C ALA A 238 11.31 -11.71 6.24
N GLY A 239 11.66 -13.00 6.17
CA GLY A 239 12.98 -13.49 6.50
C GLY A 239 14.10 -12.91 5.64
N LEU A 240 13.82 -12.65 4.37
CA LEU A 240 14.78 -12.01 3.45
C LEU A 240 15.07 -10.55 3.81
N PHE A 241 14.13 -9.89 4.50
CA PHE A 241 14.27 -8.46 4.86
C PHE A 241 14.79 -8.26 6.27
N TYR A 242 14.24 -8.98 7.25
CA TYR A 242 14.43 -8.66 8.67
C TYR A 242 15.36 -9.63 9.40
N GLY A 243 15.73 -10.73 8.75
CA GLY A 243 16.50 -11.82 9.35
C GLY A 243 15.64 -13.05 9.62
N GLU A 244 16.29 -14.12 10.07
CA GLU A 244 15.68 -15.43 10.22
C GLU A 244 15.43 -15.79 11.68
N MET A 245 14.40 -16.58 11.91
CA MET A 245 14.10 -17.25 13.18
C MET A 245 13.64 -18.67 12.85
N THR A 246 13.94 -19.63 13.72
CA THR A 246 13.45 -21.01 13.49
C THR A 246 11.92 -21.04 13.51
N PRO A 247 11.26 -21.87 12.70
CA PRO A 247 9.80 -21.98 12.69
C PRO A 247 9.20 -22.21 14.07
N GLN A 248 9.86 -23.03 14.91
CA GLN A 248 9.44 -23.28 16.29
C GLN A 248 9.44 -22.00 17.12
N LYS A 249 10.47 -21.16 16.97
CA LYS A 249 10.57 -19.91 17.70
C LYS A 249 9.54 -18.89 17.24
N VAL A 250 9.25 -18.83 15.92
CA VAL A 250 8.16 -18.01 15.37
C VAL A 250 6.81 -18.42 15.99
N LEU A 251 6.55 -19.74 16.10
CA LEU A 251 5.33 -20.25 16.74
C LEU A 251 5.28 -19.93 18.23
N GLU A 252 6.39 -19.99 18.95
CA GLU A 252 6.47 -19.60 20.37
C GLU A 252 6.09 -18.11 20.53
N VAL A 253 6.64 -17.22 19.72
CA VAL A 253 6.30 -15.79 19.74
C VAL A 253 4.83 -15.59 19.41
N MET A 254 4.33 -16.21 18.35
CA MET A 254 2.92 -16.12 17.95
C MET A 254 1.98 -16.57 19.09
N ARG A 255 2.27 -17.73 19.72
CA ARG A 255 1.48 -18.24 20.83
C ARG A 255 1.54 -17.33 22.06
N LYS A 256 2.73 -16.83 22.41
CA LYS A 256 2.89 -15.79 23.45
C LYS A 256 2.04 -14.55 23.14
N GLU A 257 2.08 -14.07 21.91
CA GLU A 257 1.30 -12.90 21.47
C GLU A 257 -0.22 -13.15 21.50
N SER A 258 -0.67 -14.36 21.24
CA SER A 258 -2.09 -14.71 21.38
C SER A 258 -2.59 -14.55 22.84
N GLY A 259 -1.69 -14.67 23.82
CA GLY A 259 -2.01 -14.68 25.25
C GLY A 259 -2.73 -15.95 25.70
N ARG A 260 -2.67 -17.02 24.90
CA ARG A 260 -3.30 -18.32 25.18
C ARG A 260 -2.28 -19.33 25.71
N PRO A 261 -2.67 -20.21 26.63
CA PRO A 261 -1.80 -21.30 27.07
C PRO A 261 -1.52 -22.26 25.90
N ALA A 262 -0.36 -22.92 25.95
CA ALA A 262 0.05 -23.85 24.88
C ALA A 262 -0.95 -24.99 24.65
N SER A 263 -1.70 -25.38 25.69
CA SER A 263 -2.74 -26.43 25.62
C SER A 263 -3.92 -26.07 24.71
N ASP A 264 -4.15 -24.79 24.42
CA ASP A 264 -5.27 -24.33 23.58
C ASP A 264 -4.99 -24.53 22.09
N PHE A 265 -3.73 -24.77 21.71
CA PHE A 265 -3.31 -24.99 20.32
C PHE A 265 -3.28 -26.49 20.00
N ASN A 266 -4.36 -26.99 19.44
CA ASN A 266 -4.60 -28.43 19.30
C ASN A 266 -4.18 -29.01 17.94
N SER A 267 -3.60 -28.21 17.05
CA SER A 267 -3.28 -28.63 15.70
C SER A 267 -1.89 -28.20 15.27
N ASP A 268 -1.07 -29.17 14.84
CA ASP A 268 0.20 -28.88 14.16
C ASP A 268 0.00 -28.38 12.71
N LEU A 269 -1.15 -28.71 12.11
CA LEU A 269 -1.50 -28.27 10.75
C LEU A 269 -1.97 -26.81 10.73
N LEU A 270 -2.66 -26.37 11.79
CA LEU A 270 -3.17 -25.01 11.96
C LEU A 270 -2.72 -24.46 13.33
N PRO A 271 -1.44 -24.11 13.47
CA PRO A 271 -0.80 -23.89 14.77
C PRO A 271 -1.28 -22.61 15.50
N SER A 272 -2.03 -21.72 14.84
CA SER A 272 -2.63 -20.53 15.44
C SER A 272 -4.12 -20.70 15.79
N GLN A 273 -4.73 -21.82 15.44
CA GLN A 273 -6.15 -22.09 15.75
C GLN A 273 -6.36 -22.27 17.26
N THR A 274 -7.30 -21.50 17.80
CA THR A 274 -7.75 -21.64 19.19
C THR A 274 -9.24 -21.39 19.27
N PHE A 275 -9.92 -22.09 20.21
CA PHE A 275 -11.31 -21.83 20.50
C PHE A 275 -11.45 -20.51 21.31
N ASN A 276 -12.32 -19.65 20.86
CA ASN A 276 -12.60 -18.35 21.48
C ASN A 276 -14.08 -18.26 21.84
N GLU A 277 -14.36 -18.19 23.11
CA GLU A 277 -15.70 -18.04 23.61
C GLU A 277 -16.15 -16.57 23.52
N ALA A 278 -17.36 -16.32 23.03
CA ALA A 278 -17.93 -14.98 22.96
C ALA A 278 -18.25 -14.42 24.33
N SER A 279 -18.10 -13.11 24.51
CA SER A 279 -18.50 -12.41 25.74
C SER A 279 -20.02 -12.19 25.81
N PHE A 280 -20.67 -11.97 24.69
CA PHE A 280 -22.13 -11.85 24.61
C PHE A 280 -22.76 -13.26 24.47
N GLN A 281 -23.71 -13.56 25.35
CA GLN A 281 -24.37 -14.87 25.45
C GLN A 281 -25.85 -14.83 24.98
N GLY A 282 -26.25 -13.77 24.28
CA GLY A 282 -27.59 -13.64 23.70
C GLY A 282 -27.76 -14.29 22.34
N LYS A 283 -28.91 -14.04 21.69
CA LYS A 283 -29.13 -14.41 20.31
C LYS A 283 -28.04 -13.77 19.43
N PRO A 284 -27.36 -14.54 18.56
CA PRO A 284 -26.33 -14.01 17.70
C PRO A 284 -26.83 -12.83 16.84
N LYS A 285 -26.02 -11.77 16.77
CA LYS A 285 -26.36 -10.52 16.06
C LYS A 285 -25.88 -10.54 14.63
N ASN A 286 -26.49 -9.73 13.77
CA ASN A 286 -25.95 -9.37 12.46
C ASN A 286 -24.72 -8.47 12.65
N LEU A 287 -23.86 -8.40 11.60
CA LEU A 287 -22.70 -7.53 11.59
C LEU A 287 -22.63 -6.71 10.30
N VAL A 288 -22.40 -5.42 10.44
CA VAL A 288 -22.09 -4.51 9.34
C VAL A 288 -20.78 -3.79 9.64
N ILE A 289 -19.81 -3.90 8.76
CA ILE A 289 -18.57 -3.11 8.79
C ILE A 289 -18.68 -2.03 7.73
N LEU A 290 -18.78 -0.77 8.15
CA LEU A 290 -18.72 0.42 7.29
C LEU A 290 -17.26 0.86 7.21
N LEU A 291 -16.54 0.34 6.22
CA LEU A 291 -15.13 0.63 5.99
C LEU A 291 -15.00 1.93 5.19
N GLN A 292 -14.33 2.93 5.78
CA GLN A 292 -14.22 4.26 5.22
C GLN A 292 -12.89 4.44 4.49
N GLU A 293 -12.96 4.75 3.21
CA GLU A 293 -11.79 5.01 2.36
C GLU A 293 -10.95 6.17 2.89
N SER A 294 -9.68 5.91 3.18
CA SER A 294 -8.64 6.92 3.47
C SER A 294 -8.99 7.95 4.55
N LEU A 295 -9.80 7.57 5.56
CA LEU A 295 -10.27 8.48 6.60
C LEU A 295 -9.40 8.41 7.85
N GLY A 296 -8.26 9.10 7.90
CA GLY A 296 -7.39 9.16 9.07
C GLY A 296 -7.94 10.03 10.21
N ALA A 297 -7.37 9.87 11.39
CA ALA A 297 -7.70 10.67 12.58
C ALA A 297 -7.55 12.18 12.35
N GLN A 298 -6.67 12.59 11.45
CA GLN A 298 -6.47 13.99 11.08
C GLN A 298 -7.73 14.72 10.56
N PHE A 299 -8.77 13.98 10.14
CA PHE A 299 -10.05 14.53 9.66
C PHE A 299 -11.16 14.46 10.71
N VAL A 300 -10.89 13.87 11.89
CA VAL A 300 -11.88 13.53 12.91
C VAL A 300 -11.74 14.44 14.11
N GLY A 301 -12.74 15.30 14.36
CA GLY A 301 -12.69 16.29 15.42
C GLY A 301 -12.55 15.70 16.81
N SER A 302 -13.24 14.60 17.11
CA SER A 302 -13.14 13.90 18.40
C SER A 302 -11.78 13.24 18.67
N LEU A 303 -10.93 13.08 17.65
CA LEU A 303 -9.55 12.58 17.73
C LEU A 303 -8.48 13.69 17.65
N GLY A 304 -8.90 14.96 17.72
CA GLY A 304 -7.99 16.11 17.65
C GLY A 304 -7.67 16.60 16.23
N GLY A 305 -8.27 16.01 15.21
CA GLY A 305 -8.14 16.40 13.83
C GLY A 305 -9.05 17.58 13.42
N LEU A 306 -9.17 17.80 12.12
CA LEU A 306 -10.10 18.80 11.55
C LEU A 306 -11.55 18.38 11.83
N PRO A 307 -12.47 19.35 12.08
CA PRO A 307 -13.86 19.06 12.43
C PRO A 307 -14.70 18.72 11.17
N LEU A 308 -14.27 17.70 10.41
CA LEU A 308 -14.91 17.33 9.15
C LEU A 308 -15.95 16.22 9.30
N THR A 309 -15.97 15.54 10.45
CA THR A 309 -16.76 14.32 10.66
C THR A 309 -17.74 14.43 11.84
N PRO A 310 -18.68 15.42 11.85
CA PRO A 310 -19.59 15.61 12.96
C PRO A 310 -20.52 14.41 13.22
N ASN A 311 -20.83 13.58 12.21
CA ASN A 311 -21.66 12.39 12.39
C ASN A 311 -20.88 11.26 13.06
N ILE A 312 -19.62 11.02 12.68
CA ILE A 312 -18.73 10.06 13.35
C ILE A 312 -18.44 10.54 14.78
N ASP A 313 -18.23 11.84 15.00
CA ASP A 313 -18.06 12.40 16.33
C ASP A 313 -19.31 12.18 17.22
N ALA A 314 -20.51 12.34 16.65
CA ALA A 314 -21.76 12.02 17.34
C ALA A 314 -21.94 10.52 17.64
N LEU A 315 -21.55 9.64 16.71
CA LEU A 315 -21.53 8.19 16.93
C LEU A 315 -20.55 7.80 18.02
N SER A 316 -19.41 8.46 18.10
CA SER A 316 -18.38 8.25 19.14
C SER A 316 -18.87 8.59 20.54
N GLN A 317 -19.91 9.43 20.66
CA GLN A 317 -20.59 9.71 21.94
C GLN A 317 -21.67 8.66 22.29
N GLN A 318 -22.11 7.85 21.31
CA GLN A 318 -23.22 6.92 21.45
C GLN A 318 -22.77 5.46 21.49
N GLY A 319 -21.53 5.17 21.10
CA GLY A 319 -20.99 3.83 21.00
C GLY A 319 -19.67 3.63 21.75
N TRP A 320 -19.02 2.53 21.47
CA TRP A 320 -17.69 2.24 21.95
C TRP A 320 -16.66 2.79 20.96
N ALA A 321 -16.10 3.96 21.26
CA ALA A 321 -15.14 4.67 20.43
C ALA A 321 -13.70 4.42 20.90
N PHE A 322 -12.78 4.27 19.95
CA PHE A 322 -11.36 4.04 20.22
C PHE A 322 -10.56 5.33 20.02
N GLU A 323 -9.84 5.75 21.08
CA GLU A 323 -9.04 6.98 21.04
C GLU A 323 -7.67 6.76 20.38
N GLN A 324 -7.15 5.53 20.37
CA GLN A 324 -5.84 5.19 19.83
C GLN A 324 -5.90 3.90 18.98
N LEU A 325 -6.67 3.93 17.91
CA LEU A 325 -6.76 2.83 16.96
C LEU A 325 -5.81 3.06 15.77
N TYR A 326 -4.99 2.06 15.49
CA TYR A 326 -3.98 2.14 14.43
C TYR A 326 -4.24 1.13 13.31
N ALA A 327 -4.18 1.61 12.07
CA ALA A 327 -4.21 0.78 10.87
C ALA A 327 -2.96 -0.11 10.79
N THR A 328 -3.08 -1.24 10.08
CA THR A 328 -1.94 -2.15 9.86
C THR A 328 -1.10 -1.78 8.65
N GLY A 329 -1.59 -0.91 7.80
CA GLY A 329 -0.92 -0.50 6.57
C GLY A 329 -1.46 0.79 5.99
N THR A 330 -1.10 1.04 4.74
CA THR A 330 -1.29 2.34 4.08
C THR A 330 -2.13 2.23 2.80
N ARG A 331 -2.86 1.14 2.64
CA ARG A 331 -3.66 0.82 1.46
C ARG A 331 -4.95 0.12 1.85
N SER A 332 -6.00 0.35 1.08
CA SER A 332 -7.34 -0.20 1.33
C SER A 332 -7.34 -1.72 1.46
N VAL A 333 -6.57 -2.42 0.62
CA VAL A 333 -6.43 -3.88 0.73
C VAL A 333 -5.80 -4.36 2.04
N ARG A 334 -4.99 -3.51 2.72
CA ARG A 334 -4.46 -3.80 4.07
C ARG A 334 -5.53 -3.60 5.14
N GLY A 335 -6.33 -2.55 5.02
CA GLY A 335 -7.47 -2.35 5.89
C GLY A 335 -8.50 -3.47 5.77
N ILE A 336 -8.83 -3.89 4.54
CA ILE A 336 -9.69 -5.03 4.26
C ILE A 336 -9.10 -6.33 4.87
N GLU A 337 -7.80 -6.59 4.64
CA GLU A 337 -7.09 -7.72 5.24
C GLU A 337 -7.24 -7.73 6.76
N ALA A 338 -6.98 -6.59 7.40
CA ALA A 338 -7.03 -6.48 8.86
C ALA A 338 -8.42 -6.73 9.44
N VAL A 339 -9.46 -6.05 8.91
CA VAL A 339 -10.82 -6.12 9.48
C VAL A 339 -11.54 -7.43 9.18
N LEU A 340 -11.20 -8.11 8.07
CA LEU A 340 -11.84 -9.37 7.69
C LEU A 340 -11.11 -10.60 8.18
N THR A 341 -9.79 -10.54 8.29
CA THR A 341 -8.99 -11.72 8.54
C THR A 341 -8.23 -11.68 9.86
N GLY A 342 -8.01 -10.49 10.44
CA GLY A 342 -7.12 -10.31 11.59
C GLY A 342 -5.68 -10.73 11.29
N PHE A 343 -5.27 -10.76 10.02
CA PHE A 343 -3.95 -11.22 9.60
C PHE A 343 -2.86 -10.19 9.90
N THR A 344 -1.69 -10.66 10.30
CA THR A 344 -0.54 -9.82 10.59
C THR A 344 0.05 -9.29 9.28
N PRO A 345 0.23 -7.96 9.13
CA PRO A 345 0.77 -7.39 7.89
C PRO A 345 2.20 -7.88 7.62
N THR A 346 2.54 -8.00 6.35
CA THR A 346 3.85 -8.47 5.87
C THR A 346 4.48 -7.46 4.92
N PRO A 347 5.79 -7.52 4.65
CA PRO A 347 6.42 -6.67 3.62
C PRO A 347 5.95 -6.99 2.19
N ALA A 348 5.30 -8.14 1.98
CA ALA A 348 4.65 -8.50 0.72
C ALA A 348 3.38 -7.67 0.47
N GLN A 349 2.67 -7.93 -0.61
CA GLN A 349 1.33 -7.37 -0.84
C GLN A 349 0.33 -7.90 0.18
N ALA A 350 -0.78 -7.19 0.38
CA ALA A 350 -1.88 -7.69 1.20
C ALA A 350 -2.43 -9.02 0.65
N VAL A 351 -2.90 -9.89 1.55
CA VAL A 351 -3.43 -11.21 1.16
C VAL A 351 -4.59 -11.13 0.18
N VAL A 352 -5.34 -10.04 0.16
CA VAL A 352 -6.39 -9.76 -0.84
C VAL A 352 -5.85 -9.86 -2.27
N LYS A 353 -4.57 -9.52 -2.50
CA LYS A 353 -3.93 -9.50 -3.83
C LYS A 353 -3.08 -10.73 -4.14
N LEU A 354 -2.69 -11.49 -3.14
CA LEU A 354 -1.76 -12.61 -3.29
C LEU A 354 -2.46 -13.86 -3.84
N GLY A 355 -1.74 -14.66 -4.64
CA GLY A 355 -2.32 -15.79 -5.37
C GLY A 355 -2.82 -16.92 -4.46
N LYS A 356 -2.04 -17.32 -3.45
CA LYS A 356 -2.38 -18.44 -2.55
C LYS A 356 -3.54 -18.16 -1.60
N SER A 357 -3.87 -16.89 -1.38
CA SER A 357 -4.95 -16.47 -0.48
C SER A 357 -6.29 -16.26 -1.19
N GLN A 358 -6.36 -16.46 -2.51
CA GLN A 358 -7.62 -16.28 -3.24
C GLN A 358 -8.69 -17.31 -2.90
N THR A 359 -8.32 -18.43 -2.29
CA THR A 359 -9.23 -19.48 -1.79
C THR A 359 -8.67 -20.10 -0.52
N ASN A 360 -9.54 -20.62 0.34
CA ASN A 360 -9.18 -21.31 1.60
C ASN A 360 -8.31 -20.44 2.55
N PHE A 361 -8.47 -19.13 2.51
CA PHE A 361 -7.85 -18.21 3.45
C PHE A 361 -8.90 -17.76 4.48
N PHE A 362 -8.55 -17.76 5.76
CA PHE A 362 -9.49 -17.39 6.82
C PHE A 362 -10.05 -15.98 6.63
N THR A 363 -11.36 -15.87 6.69
CA THR A 363 -12.11 -14.61 6.84
C THR A 363 -13.24 -14.81 7.84
N ILE A 364 -13.67 -13.74 8.51
CA ILE A 364 -14.90 -13.80 9.33
C ILE A 364 -16.15 -14.05 8.46
N ALA A 365 -16.10 -13.72 7.16
CA ALA A 365 -17.18 -14.04 6.23
C ALA A 365 -17.35 -15.55 6.05
N ASP A 366 -16.25 -16.29 5.83
CA ASP A 366 -16.31 -17.74 5.68
C ASP A 366 -16.76 -18.43 6.98
N LEU A 367 -16.27 -17.96 8.11
CA LEU A 367 -16.70 -18.45 9.44
C LEU A 367 -18.21 -18.22 9.66
N LEU A 368 -18.73 -17.03 9.33
CA LEU A 368 -20.13 -16.68 9.50
C LEU A 368 -21.03 -17.40 8.49
N LYS A 369 -20.55 -17.57 7.25
CA LYS A 369 -21.24 -18.37 6.22
C LYS A 369 -21.48 -19.81 6.68
N GLN A 370 -20.48 -20.46 7.31
CA GLN A 370 -20.63 -21.81 7.87
C GLN A 370 -21.71 -21.88 8.96
N ARG A 371 -22.13 -20.74 9.51
CA ARG A 371 -23.19 -20.58 10.52
C ARG A 371 -24.51 -20.07 9.95
N GLY A 372 -24.66 -20.10 8.62
CA GLY A 372 -25.89 -19.75 7.93
C GLY A 372 -26.13 -18.26 7.72
N TYR A 373 -25.11 -17.41 7.92
CA TYR A 373 -25.21 -15.98 7.59
C TYR A 373 -25.17 -15.78 6.07
N ASP A 374 -26.00 -14.87 5.59
CA ASP A 374 -25.78 -14.24 4.28
C ASP A 374 -24.60 -13.29 4.38
N THR A 375 -23.65 -13.41 3.46
CA THR A 375 -22.39 -12.65 3.51
C THR A 375 -22.24 -11.82 2.26
N SER A 376 -22.22 -10.49 2.39
CA SER A 376 -22.20 -9.57 1.26
C SER A 376 -21.07 -8.54 1.33
N PHE A 377 -20.49 -8.25 0.16
CA PHE A 377 -19.62 -7.11 -0.08
C PHE A 377 -20.37 -6.08 -0.91
N ILE A 378 -20.52 -4.87 -0.40
CA ILE A 378 -21.24 -3.78 -1.06
C ILE A 378 -20.26 -2.63 -1.32
N TYR A 379 -20.06 -2.30 -2.59
CA TYR A 379 -19.08 -1.33 -3.06
C TYR A 379 -19.60 -0.52 -4.25
N GLY A 380 -19.49 0.80 -4.20
CA GLY A 380 -19.95 1.67 -5.29
C GLY A 380 -19.15 1.52 -6.60
N GLY A 381 -17.92 1.02 -6.52
CA GLY A 381 -17.01 0.84 -7.65
C GLY A 381 -17.01 -0.55 -8.26
N GLU A 382 -15.98 -0.83 -9.06
CA GLU A 382 -15.78 -2.12 -9.73
C GLU A 382 -14.99 -3.09 -8.83
N SER A 383 -15.59 -4.18 -8.38
CA SER A 383 -15.02 -5.10 -7.38
C SER A 383 -13.81 -5.92 -7.89
N HIS A 384 -13.56 -5.94 -9.20
CA HIS A 384 -12.36 -6.59 -9.75
C HIS A 384 -11.08 -5.82 -9.44
N PHE A 385 -11.18 -4.54 -9.05
CA PHE A 385 -10.04 -3.74 -8.62
C PHE A 385 -9.34 -4.44 -7.45
N ASP A 386 -7.99 -4.44 -7.46
CA ASP A 386 -7.13 -5.02 -6.43
C ASP A 386 -7.44 -6.49 -6.07
N ASN A 387 -8.00 -7.28 -7.00
CA ASN A 387 -8.42 -8.67 -6.80
C ASN A 387 -9.53 -8.88 -5.75
N MET A 388 -10.18 -7.83 -5.28
CA MET A 388 -11.19 -7.92 -4.21
C MET A 388 -12.26 -8.95 -4.53
N ARG A 389 -12.83 -8.92 -5.76
CA ARG A 389 -13.89 -9.86 -6.16
C ARG A 389 -13.47 -11.33 -6.03
N SER A 390 -12.28 -11.67 -6.53
CA SER A 390 -11.77 -13.04 -6.47
C SER A 390 -11.54 -13.48 -5.03
N PHE A 391 -10.90 -12.61 -4.23
CA PHE A 391 -10.63 -12.87 -2.83
C PHE A 391 -11.91 -13.07 -2.01
N PHE A 392 -12.91 -12.22 -2.20
CA PHE A 392 -14.18 -12.31 -1.45
C PHE A 392 -14.97 -13.57 -1.80
N LEU A 393 -15.20 -13.82 -3.11
CA LEU A 393 -15.94 -15.02 -3.54
C LEU A 393 -15.24 -16.32 -3.14
N GLY A 394 -13.90 -16.34 -3.18
CA GLY A 394 -13.11 -17.52 -2.80
C GLY A 394 -13.01 -17.77 -1.29
N ASN A 395 -13.39 -16.79 -0.45
CA ASN A 395 -13.23 -16.81 1.00
C ASN A 395 -14.51 -16.38 1.75
N GLY A 396 -15.66 -16.87 1.31
CA GLY A 396 -16.87 -16.92 2.09
C GLY A 396 -17.91 -15.84 1.82
N PHE A 397 -17.66 -14.84 0.96
CA PHE A 397 -18.72 -13.92 0.53
C PHE A 397 -19.62 -14.57 -0.52
N THR A 398 -20.94 -14.51 -0.30
CA THR A 398 -21.94 -15.09 -1.19
C THR A 398 -22.47 -14.09 -2.21
N THR A 399 -22.48 -12.81 -1.85
CA THR A 399 -23.06 -11.74 -2.66
C THR A 399 -22.07 -10.60 -2.84
N ILE A 400 -21.89 -10.15 -4.08
CA ILE A 400 -21.10 -8.96 -4.42
C ILE A 400 -22.05 -7.95 -5.07
N VAL A 401 -22.28 -6.83 -4.41
CA VAL A 401 -22.98 -5.66 -4.95
C VAL A 401 -21.93 -4.65 -5.38
N GLU A 402 -21.87 -4.34 -6.67
CA GLU A 402 -20.87 -3.47 -7.26
C GLU A 402 -21.49 -2.43 -8.19
N GLN A 403 -20.70 -1.53 -8.77
CA GLN A 403 -21.14 -0.38 -9.56
C GLN A 403 -22.30 -0.66 -10.53
N LYS A 404 -22.33 -1.84 -11.18
CA LYS A 404 -23.37 -2.20 -12.15
C LYS A 404 -24.74 -2.51 -11.52
N ASP A 405 -24.77 -2.76 -10.20
CA ASP A 405 -25.94 -3.15 -9.44
C ASP A 405 -26.65 -1.93 -8.79
N PHE A 406 -26.17 -0.72 -9.11
CA PHE A 406 -26.77 0.55 -8.71
C PHE A 406 -27.64 1.11 -9.84
N ASP A 407 -28.94 0.94 -9.72
CA ASP A 407 -29.91 1.49 -10.67
C ASP A 407 -30.10 2.99 -10.42
N ASN A 408 -29.78 3.82 -11.42
CA ASN A 408 -29.95 5.29 -11.38
C ASN A 408 -29.36 5.96 -10.12
N PRO A 409 -28.06 5.81 -9.84
CA PRO A 409 -27.45 6.46 -8.69
C PRO A 409 -27.57 7.99 -8.80
N VAL A 410 -27.74 8.66 -7.66
CA VAL A 410 -27.79 10.13 -7.58
C VAL A 410 -26.55 10.76 -8.19
N PHE A 411 -25.40 10.09 -7.97
CA PHE A 411 -24.15 10.55 -8.55
C PHE A 411 -23.21 9.36 -8.83
N LYS A 412 -22.54 9.44 -9.98
CA LYS A 412 -21.51 8.49 -10.39
C LYS A 412 -20.23 9.23 -10.76
N GLY A 413 -19.18 9.04 -9.97
CA GLY A 413 -17.85 9.56 -10.20
C GLY A 413 -16.92 8.56 -10.87
N SER A 414 -15.62 8.88 -10.88
CA SER A 414 -14.56 8.03 -11.44
C SER A 414 -14.44 6.68 -10.70
N TRP A 415 -14.78 6.66 -9.42
CA TRP A 415 -14.74 5.47 -8.55
C TRP A 415 -16.11 4.80 -8.36
N GLY A 416 -17.08 5.12 -9.21
CA GLY A 416 -18.40 4.50 -9.20
C GLY A 416 -19.49 5.32 -8.54
N ALA A 417 -20.51 4.64 -7.97
CA ALA A 417 -21.61 5.27 -7.26
C ALA A 417 -21.13 5.99 -6.00
N SER A 418 -21.78 7.10 -5.66
CA SER A 418 -21.39 7.90 -4.49
C SER A 418 -21.62 7.17 -3.16
N ASP A 419 -21.00 7.67 -2.09
CA ASP A 419 -21.20 7.07 -0.76
C ASP A 419 -22.64 7.19 -0.27
N GLU A 420 -23.39 8.23 -0.67
CA GLU A 420 -24.83 8.36 -0.41
C GLU A 420 -25.62 7.22 -1.05
N ASP A 421 -25.33 6.92 -2.32
CA ASP A 421 -25.95 5.81 -3.06
C ASP A 421 -25.54 4.46 -2.46
N LEU A 422 -24.26 4.31 -2.11
CA LEU A 422 -23.73 3.12 -1.45
C LEU A 422 -24.46 2.82 -0.14
N MET A 423 -24.62 3.82 0.71
CA MET A 423 -25.28 3.69 2.02
C MET A 423 -26.80 3.43 1.86
N ALA A 424 -27.43 3.99 0.82
CA ALA A 424 -28.82 3.70 0.50
C ALA A 424 -29.01 2.25 0.05
N LYS A 425 -28.12 1.74 -0.81
CA LYS A 425 -28.13 0.35 -1.29
C LYS A 425 -27.87 -0.65 -0.17
N ALA A 426 -26.97 -0.32 0.74
CA ALA A 426 -26.69 -1.12 1.93
C ALA A 426 -27.95 -1.22 2.83
N ASP A 427 -28.61 -0.12 3.15
CA ASP A 427 -29.83 -0.10 3.95
C ASP A 427 -30.96 -0.91 3.30
N GLU A 428 -31.17 -0.78 1.96
CA GLU A 428 -32.12 -1.58 1.19
C GLU A 428 -31.82 -3.09 1.33
N THR A 429 -30.55 -3.47 1.16
CA THR A 429 -30.10 -4.86 1.27
C THR A 429 -30.37 -5.43 2.66
N PHE A 430 -30.06 -4.67 3.72
CA PHE A 430 -30.26 -5.14 5.10
C PHE A 430 -31.74 -5.29 5.46
N LYS A 431 -32.60 -4.39 4.98
CA LYS A 431 -34.07 -4.50 5.13
C LYS A 431 -34.62 -5.75 4.45
N ALA A 432 -34.11 -6.07 3.26
CA ALA A 432 -34.52 -7.27 2.52
C ALA A 432 -34.13 -8.56 3.27
N LEU A 433 -32.85 -8.65 3.70
CA LEU A 433 -32.34 -9.81 4.44
C LEU A 433 -33.06 -9.99 5.80
N HIS A 434 -33.29 -8.90 6.52
CA HIS A 434 -34.02 -8.95 7.78
C HIS A 434 -35.47 -9.45 7.58
N LYS A 435 -36.16 -8.98 6.54
CA LYS A 435 -37.50 -9.42 6.21
C LYS A 435 -37.58 -10.92 5.84
N GLU A 436 -36.52 -11.45 5.24
CA GLU A 436 -36.37 -12.88 4.97
C GLU A 436 -36.02 -13.71 6.20
N GLY A 437 -35.75 -13.06 7.36
CA GLY A 437 -35.35 -13.73 8.59
C GLY A 437 -33.92 -14.30 8.55
N LYS A 438 -33.11 -13.87 7.62
CA LYS A 438 -31.72 -14.33 7.46
C LYS A 438 -30.75 -13.50 8.31
N PRO A 439 -29.89 -14.15 9.11
CA PRO A 439 -28.77 -13.44 9.72
C PRO A 439 -27.79 -13.02 8.62
N PHE A 440 -27.18 -11.85 8.76
CA PHE A 440 -26.30 -11.32 7.73
C PHE A 440 -25.00 -10.70 8.28
N PHE A 441 -23.97 -10.78 7.47
CA PHE A 441 -22.72 -10.05 7.59
C PHE A 441 -22.46 -9.26 6.32
N SER A 442 -22.14 -7.98 6.45
CA SER A 442 -21.82 -7.14 5.29
C SER A 442 -20.59 -6.29 5.53
N LEU A 443 -19.69 -6.28 4.54
CA LEU A 443 -18.64 -5.28 4.40
C LEU A 443 -19.12 -4.24 3.39
N VAL A 444 -19.31 -3.00 3.84
CA VAL A 444 -19.66 -1.85 3.01
C VAL A 444 -18.44 -0.95 2.90
N PHE A 445 -17.93 -0.73 1.69
CA PHE A 445 -16.69 0.00 1.47
C PHE A 445 -16.96 1.29 0.69
N SER A 446 -16.62 2.45 1.28
CA SER A 446 -16.79 3.77 0.68
C SER A 446 -15.73 4.07 -0.37
N SER A 447 -15.94 5.08 -1.21
CA SER A 447 -15.00 5.45 -2.28
C SER A 447 -14.89 6.95 -2.54
N SER A 448 -15.81 7.78 -2.05
CA SER A 448 -15.88 9.22 -2.39
C SER A 448 -14.67 10.02 -1.87
N ASN A 449 -13.97 9.54 -0.84
CA ASN A 449 -12.75 10.18 -0.31
C ASN A 449 -11.48 9.78 -1.07
N HIS A 450 -11.62 9.27 -2.29
CA HIS A 450 -10.49 8.98 -3.20
C HIS A 450 -10.31 10.10 -4.23
N ASP A 451 -9.06 10.36 -4.65
CA ASP A 451 -8.76 11.32 -5.74
C ASP A 451 -9.49 10.87 -7.04
N PRO A 452 -10.22 11.76 -7.74
CA PRO A 452 -10.22 13.21 -7.68
C PRO A 452 -11.27 13.86 -6.76
N PHE A 453 -11.75 13.20 -5.73
CA PHE A 453 -12.64 13.73 -4.69
C PHE A 453 -13.99 14.19 -5.22
N GLU A 454 -14.63 13.32 -5.99
CA GLU A 454 -15.91 13.58 -6.65
C GLU A 454 -17.08 13.17 -5.76
N PHE A 455 -18.04 14.06 -5.62
CA PHE A 455 -19.30 13.84 -4.91
C PHE A 455 -20.41 14.76 -5.44
N PRO A 456 -21.72 14.46 -5.19
CA PRO A 456 -22.80 15.28 -5.71
C PRO A 456 -22.81 16.70 -5.14
N ASP A 457 -23.42 17.65 -5.90
CA ASP A 457 -23.55 19.04 -5.48
C ASP A 457 -24.63 19.19 -4.39
N ASN A 458 -24.50 20.25 -3.57
CA ASN A 458 -25.50 20.67 -2.60
C ASN A 458 -25.86 19.62 -1.53
N ARG A 459 -24.90 18.74 -1.16
CA ARG A 459 -25.06 17.78 -0.06
C ARG A 459 -24.47 18.27 1.25
N ILE A 460 -23.40 19.02 1.17
CA ILE A 460 -22.68 19.57 2.33
C ILE A 460 -22.38 21.05 2.10
N GLU A 461 -22.24 21.80 3.18
CA GLU A 461 -21.53 23.06 3.16
C GLU A 461 -20.04 22.77 3.00
N LEU A 462 -19.41 23.35 1.95
CA LEU A 462 -18.00 23.10 1.67
C LEU A 462 -17.11 23.64 2.79
N PHE A 463 -16.16 22.86 3.21
CA PHE A 463 -15.15 23.26 4.20
C PHE A 463 -14.14 24.25 3.60
N GLU A 464 -13.82 24.06 2.31
CA GLU A 464 -12.85 24.88 1.57
C GLU A 464 -13.17 24.92 0.06
N GLN A 465 -12.49 25.81 -0.67
CA GLN A 465 -12.57 25.89 -2.12
C GLN A 465 -11.23 25.46 -2.76
N PRO A 466 -11.24 24.83 -3.92
CA PRO A 466 -12.40 24.39 -4.72
C PRO A 466 -13.18 23.23 -4.08
N LYS A 467 -14.33 22.83 -4.66
CA LYS A 467 -15.16 21.73 -4.14
C LYS A 467 -14.40 20.39 -4.03
N GLN A 468 -13.67 20.03 -5.08
CA GLN A 468 -12.97 18.75 -5.21
C GLN A 468 -11.66 18.76 -4.42
N THR A 469 -11.78 18.75 -3.10
CA THR A 469 -10.65 18.59 -2.18
C THR A 469 -10.89 17.38 -1.26
N ARG A 470 -9.83 16.86 -0.72
CA ARG A 470 -9.89 15.76 0.24
C ARG A 470 -10.73 16.10 1.48
N ASN A 471 -10.57 17.30 2.01
CA ASN A 471 -11.31 17.73 3.19
C ASN A 471 -12.82 17.78 2.92
N ASN A 472 -13.24 18.27 1.77
CA ASN A 472 -14.64 18.26 1.37
C ASN A 472 -15.16 16.84 1.13
N ALA A 473 -14.35 15.97 0.54
CA ALA A 473 -14.72 14.57 0.31
C ALA A 473 -14.84 13.79 1.62
N ALA A 474 -13.94 14.00 2.58
CA ALA A 474 -14.04 13.42 3.93
C ALA A 474 -15.32 13.89 4.65
N LYS A 475 -15.64 15.19 4.55
CA LYS A 475 -16.89 15.75 5.07
C LYS A 475 -18.13 15.17 4.40
N TYR A 476 -18.06 14.90 3.09
CA TYR A 476 -19.15 14.25 2.37
C TYR A 476 -19.31 12.78 2.75
N ALA A 477 -18.22 12.04 2.92
CA ALA A 477 -18.28 10.64 3.39
C ALA A 477 -18.93 10.56 4.78
N ASP A 478 -18.62 11.47 5.69
CA ASP A 478 -19.26 11.58 6.99
C ASP A 478 -20.76 11.92 6.88
N TYR A 479 -21.14 12.81 5.96
CA TYR A 479 -22.55 13.09 5.67
C TYR A 479 -23.30 11.82 5.25
N ALA A 480 -22.73 11.00 4.36
CA ALA A 480 -23.34 9.75 3.91
C ALA A 480 -23.53 8.75 5.06
N ILE A 481 -22.54 8.65 5.97
CA ILE A 481 -22.64 7.87 7.22
C ILE A 481 -23.80 8.39 8.08
N GLY A 482 -23.90 9.70 8.26
CA GLY A 482 -24.99 10.31 9.03
C GLY A 482 -26.37 9.96 8.46
N GLU A 483 -26.55 10.06 7.16
CA GLU A 483 -27.79 9.71 6.49
C GLU A 483 -28.10 8.19 6.57
N PHE A 484 -27.08 7.34 6.54
CA PHE A 484 -27.26 5.91 6.78
C PHE A 484 -27.79 5.63 8.19
N PHE A 485 -27.13 6.17 9.24
CA PHE A 485 -27.54 5.89 10.61
C PHE A 485 -28.91 6.49 10.98
N LYS A 486 -29.32 7.58 10.34
CA LYS A 486 -30.70 8.11 10.47
C LYS A 486 -31.74 7.08 10.00
N ARG A 487 -31.49 6.39 8.87
CA ARG A 487 -32.36 5.36 8.34
C ARG A 487 -32.25 4.05 9.13
N ALA A 488 -31.03 3.62 9.43
CA ALA A 488 -30.77 2.38 10.14
C ALA A 488 -31.44 2.33 11.52
N LYS A 489 -31.37 3.41 12.30
CA LYS A 489 -31.99 3.52 13.63
C LYS A 489 -33.52 3.45 13.59
N GLN A 490 -34.16 3.70 12.46
CA GLN A 490 -35.61 3.58 12.25
C GLN A 490 -36.00 2.23 11.67
N SER A 491 -35.05 1.37 11.31
CA SER A 491 -35.27 0.09 10.67
C SER A 491 -35.35 -1.04 11.70
N GLU A 492 -36.13 -2.06 11.39
CA GLU A 492 -36.33 -3.23 12.27
C GLU A 492 -35.02 -4.00 12.53
N TYR A 493 -34.09 -4.03 11.55
CA TYR A 493 -32.80 -4.71 11.71
C TYR A 493 -31.87 -4.06 12.73
N TRP A 494 -32.14 -2.83 13.17
CA TRP A 494 -31.28 -2.09 14.11
C TRP A 494 -31.04 -2.84 15.42
N GLN A 495 -32.09 -3.41 16.00
CA GLN A 495 -32.03 -4.08 17.31
C GLN A 495 -31.13 -5.33 17.29
N ASP A 496 -31.08 -6.01 16.16
CA ASP A 496 -30.35 -7.26 15.98
C ASP A 496 -28.98 -7.06 15.28
N THR A 497 -28.53 -5.82 15.08
CA THR A 497 -27.33 -5.54 14.26
C THR A 497 -26.27 -4.76 15.03
N LEU A 498 -25.04 -5.24 14.90
CA LEU A 498 -23.81 -4.57 15.35
C LEU A 498 -23.17 -3.87 14.17
N PHE A 499 -22.76 -2.62 14.36
CA PHE A 499 -22.09 -1.82 13.34
C PHE A 499 -20.69 -1.44 13.81
N LEU A 500 -19.70 -1.58 12.93
CA LEU A 500 -18.38 -0.97 13.07
C LEU A 500 -18.22 0.09 11.98
N VAL A 501 -18.00 1.33 12.37
CA VAL A 501 -17.50 2.38 11.46
C VAL A 501 -16.00 2.48 11.69
N ILE A 502 -15.19 2.25 10.67
CA ILE A 502 -13.73 2.24 10.77
C ILE A 502 -13.11 2.69 9.44
N ALA A 503 -11.98 3.38 9.50
CA ALA A 503 -11.21 3.64 8.29
C ALA A 503 -10.37 2.42 7.89
N ASP A 504 -10.11 2.29 6.59
CA ASP A 504 -9.17 1.30 6.06
C ASP A 504 -7.72 1.67 6.38
N HIS A 505 -7.34 2.91 6.16
CA HIS A 505 -6.06 3.56 6.49
C HIS A 505 -6.24 5.09 6.49
N ASP A 506 -5.19 5.84 6.82
CA ASP A 506 -5.18 7.29 6.62
C ASP A 506 -4.81 7.63 5.17
N SER A 507 -5.24 8.79 4.73
CA SER A 507 -4.93 9.32 3.41
C SER A 507 -3.46 9.74 3.30
N ARG A 508 -2.83 9.45 2.15
CA ARG A 508 -1.46 9.86 1.83
C ARG A 508 -0.47 9.59 2.96
N VAL A 509 -0.46 8.33 3.45
CA VAL A 509 0.49 7.96 4.47
C VAL A 509 1.90 8.16 3.93
N GLY A 510 2.60 9.11 4.50
CA GLY A 510 3.93 9.53 4.13
C GLY A 510 4.57 10.30 5.28
N GLY A 511 5.80 10.70 5.11
CA GLY A 511 6.53 11.49 6.11
C GLY A 511 8.01 11.15 6.15
N ALA A 512 8.75 11.95 6.91
CA ALA A 512 10.20 11.79 7.08
C ALA A 512 10.59 10.69 8.07
N SER A 513 9.62 10.10 8.78
CA SER A 513 9.87 9.03 9.76
C SER A 513 9.96 7.67 9.08
N LEU A 514 10.74 6.76 9.67
CA LEU A 514 10.82 5.36 9.22
C LEU A 514 9.46 4.69 9.18
N VAL A 515 8.61 4.97 10.17
CA VAL A 515 7.19 4.65 10.21
C VAL A 515 6.46 5.88 10.75
N PRO A 516 5.64 6.57 9.94
CA PRO A 516 4.92 7.77 10.36
C PRO A 516 3.70 7.40 11.22
N ILE A 517 3.91 7.05 12.48
CA ILE A 517 2.90 6.55 13.43
C ILE A 517 1.62 7.39 13.45
N PRO A 518 1.67 8.75 13.48
CA PRO A 518 0.45 9.56 13.46
C PRO A 518 -0.43 9.34 12.22
N ARG A 519 0.18 8.90 11.11
CA ARG A 519 -0.52 8.60 9.85
C ARG A 519 -1.09 7.18 9.79
N PHE A 520 -0.90 6.39 10.84
CA PHE A 520 -1.57 5.11 11.04
C PHE A 520 -2.76 5.24 11.98
N HIS A 521 -2.92 6.38 12.65
CA HIS A 521 -4.04 6.64 13.55
C HIS A 521 -5.33 6.86 12.74
N ILE A 522 -6.34 6.03 13.03
CA ILE A 522 -7.62 6.01 12.31
C ILE A 522 -8.80 6.03 13.30
N PRO A 523 -9.97 6.56 12.90
CA PRO A 523 -11.18 6.44 13.68
C PRO A 523 -11.72 5.00 13.68
N GLY A 524 -12.33 4.61 14.79
CA GLY A 524 -13.10 3.40 14.93
C GLY A 524 -14.17 3.56 15.99
N VAL A 525 -15.41 3.18 15.69
CA VAL A 525 -16.51 3.17 16.65
C VAL A 525 -17.44 1.99 16.41
N ILE A 526 -17.76 1.25 17.48
CA ILE A 526 -18.74 0.17 17.47
C ILE A 526 -20.04 0.74 18.03
N VAL A 527 -21.13 0.61 17.27
CA VAL A 527 -22.48 1.05 17.66
C VAL A 527 -23.51 -0.06 17.39
N GLY A 528 -24.61 -0.03 18.12
CA GLY A 528 -25.71 -0.99 17.98
C GLY A 528 -26.50 -1.08 19.28
N ASP A 529 -27.62 -1.76 19.25
CA ASP A 529 -28.41 -1.98 20.47
C ASP A 529 -27.63 -2.82 21.48
N GLY A 530 -27.62 -2.36 22.74
CA GLY A 530 -26.86 -2.99 23.84
C GLY A 530 -25.37 -2.62 23.89
N ILE A 531 -24.86 -1.78 23.01
CA ILE A 531 -23.49 -1.24 23.11
C ILE A 531 -23.50 0.01 24.01
N ALA A 532 -22.86 -0.10 25.18
CA ALA A 532 -22.75 1.02 26.10
C ALA A 532 -21.75 2.08 25.55
N PRO A 533 -22.11 3.37 25.59
CA PRO A 533 -21.20 4.45 25.21
C PRO A 533 -19.94 4.44 26.08
N ARG A 534 -18.77 4.39 25.46
CA ARG A 534 -17.47 4.51 26.14
C ARG A 534 -16.37 4.94 25.18
N LYS A 535 -15.39 5.63 25.72
CA LYS A 535 -14.13 5.92 25.04
C LYS A 535 -13.06 4.96 25.52
N ASP A 536 -12.35 4.34 24.61
CA ASP A 536 -11.29 3.38 24.90
C ASP A 536 -9.92 4.04 24.67
N PRO A 537 -9.16 4.33 25.74
CA PRO A 537 -7.87 4.99 25.61
C PRO A 537 -6.71 4.03 25.29
N ARG A 538 -6.96 2.71 25.26
CA ARG A 538 -5.93 1.71 24.98
C ARG A 538 -5.43 1.81 23.55
N ILE A 539 -4.17 1.45 23.34
CA ILE A 539 -3.63 1.28 21.98
C ILE A 539 -4.24 0.02 21.37
N VAL A 540 -4.92 0.19 20.26
CA VAL A 540 -5.66 -0.87 19.56
C VAL A 540 -5.13 -0.99 18.15
N SER A 541 -4.88 -2.20 17.68
CA SER A 541 -4.57 -2.50 16.29
C SER A 541 -5.85 -2.84 15.54
N GLN A 542 -5.90 -2.47 14.28
CA GLN A 542 -7.03 -2.78 13.39
C GLN A 542 -7.37 -4.28 13.34
N ILE A 543 -6.38 -5.17 13.55
CA ILE A 543 -6.61 -6.64 13.63
C ILE A 543 -7.38 -7.07 14.89
N ASP A 544 -7.52 -6.21 15.90
CA ASP A 544 -8.27 -6.51 17.13
C ASP A 544 -9.78 -6.38 16.92
N MET A 545 -10.20 -5.76 15.80
CA MET A 545 -11.62 -5.54 15.52
C MET A 545 -12.37 -6.85 15.26
N ALA A 546 -11.85 -7.71 14.40
CA ALA A 546 -12.54 -8.95 14.02
C ALA A 546 -12.86 -9.87 15.23
N PRO A 547 -11.90 -10.24 16.12
CA PRO A 547 -12.21 -11.04 17.29
C PRO A 547 -13.16 -10.33 18.28
N THR A 548 -13.02 -9.01 18.44
CA THR A 548 -13.91 -8.21 19.31
C THR A 548 -15.35 -8.21 18.79
N LEU A 549 -15.53 -8.07 17.47
CA LEU A 549 -16.86 -8.10 16.85
C LEU A 549 -17.52 -9.47 16.97
N LEU A 550 -16.79 -10.56 16.69
CA LEU A 550 -17.32 -11.92 16.88
C LEU A 550 -17.77 -12.15 18.32
N SER A 551 -17.00 -11.69 19.29
CA SER A 551 -17.32 -11.79 20.73
C SER A 551 -18.59 -11.00 21.09
N LEU A 552 -18.74 -9.77 20.57
CA LEU A 552 -19.93 -8.93 20.78
C LEU A 552 -21.18 -9.45 20.04
N MET A 553 -20.98 -10.16 18.92
CA MET A 553 -22.07 -10.82 18.19
C MET A 553 -22.61 -12.07 18.87
N GLY A 554 -21.89 -12.64 19.84
CA GLY A 554 -22.22 -13.92 20.46
C GLY A 554 -21.73 -15.14 19.64
N ILE A 555 -20.67 -14.97 18.87
CA ILE A 555 -20.10 -16.02 18.02
C ILE A 555 -18.85 -16.61 18.68
N SER A 556 -19.03 -17.76 19.32
CA SER A 556 -17.91 -18.57 19.83
C SER A 556 -17.37 -19.48 18.73
N ALA A 557 -16.06 -19.46 18.47
CA ALA A 557 -15.49 -20.20 17.33
C ALA A 557 -13.99 -20.49 17.49
N ASP A 558 -13.51 -21.47 16.72
CA ASP A 558 -12.09 -21.65 16.45
C ASP A 558 -11.66 -20.72 15.31
N TYR A 559 -10.62 -19.91 15.54
CA TYR A 559 -10.03 -19.05 14.50
C TYR A 559 -8.54 -18.77 14.73
N PRO A 560 -7.78 -18.39 13.66
CA PRO A 560 -6.33 -18.22 13.74
C PRO A 560 -5.88 -16.79 14.10
N MET A 561 -6.79 -15.86 14.38
CA MET A 561 -6.48 -14.45 14.56
C MET A 561 -5.63 -14.18 15.79
N LEU A 562 -4.59 -13.34 15.65
CA LEU A 562 -3.77 -12.84 16.76
C LEU A 562 -4.32 -11.56 17.38
N GLY A 563 -5.33 -10.97 16.77
CA GLY A 563 -6.08 -9.85 17.33
C GLY A 563 -6.65 -10.19 18.70
N LYS A 564 -6.75 -9.21 19.58
CA LYS A 564 -7.32 -9.37 20.94
C LYS A 564 -8.81 -9.12 20.91
N ASP A 565 -9.54 -9.95 21.62
CA ASP A 565 -10.92 -9.64 22.01
C ASP A 565 -10.89 -8.56 23.11
N LEU A 566 -11.15 -7.32 22.73
CA LEU A 566 -11.08 -6.16 23.62
C LEU A 566 -12.13 -6.17 24.72
N THR A 567 -13.18 -6.99 24.59
CA THR A 567 -14.20 -7.19 25.65
C THR A 567 -13.63 -7.93 26.86
N ARG A 568 -12.56 -8.72 26.64
CA ARG A 568 -11.90 -9.55 27.65
C ARG A 568 -10.56 -8.98 28.14
N MET A 569 -10.04 -7.94 27.46
CA MET A 569 -8.80 -7.30 27.90
C MET A 569 -9.05 -6.38 29.10
N PRO A 570 -8.20 -6.43 30.13
CA PRO A 570 -8.34 -5.54 31.28
C PRO A 570 -8.20 -4.07 30.87
N ALA A 571 -8.80 -3.18 31.68
CA ALA A 571 -8.82 -1.75 31.37
C ALA A 571 -7.40 -1.11 31.35
N ASP A 572 -6.48 -1.66 32.12
CA ASP A 572 -5.08 -1.25 32.25
C ASP A 572 -4.15 -1.95 31.24
N TRP A 573 -4.69 -2.78 30.35
CA TRP A 573 -3.88 -3.36 29.27
C TRP A 573 -3.31 -2.25 28.40
N PRO A 574 -1.97 -2.16 28.25
CA PRO A 574 -1.34 -1.06 27.53
C PRO A 574 -1.67 -1.05 26.05
N GLY A 575 -2.14 -2.16 25.54
CA GLY A 575 -2.42 -2.32 24.12
C GLY A 575 -1.17 -2.50 23.27
N ARG A 576 -1.39 -2.70 21.98
CA ARG A 576 -0.34 -2.75 20.97
C ARG A 576 -0.85 -2.32 19.60
N ALA A 577 0.05 -1.82 18.75
CA ALA A 577 -0.20 -1.61 17.33
C ALA A 577 0.90 -2.27 16.48
N ILE A 578 0.48 -2.81 15.34
CA ILE A 578 1.36 -3.44 14.34
C ILE A 578 1.18 -2.67 13.04
N MET A 579 2.27 -2.16 12.49
CA MET A 579 2.24 -1.29 11.32
C MET A 579 3.25 -1.74 10.28
N GLN A 580 2.81 -1.85 9.03
CA GLN A 580 3.69 -2.08 7.88
C GLN A 580 3.71 -0.82 7.01
N TYR A 581 4.85 -0.17 6.95
CA TYR A 581 5.10 0.99 6.11
C TYR A 581 6.16 0.67 5.07
N ASP A 582 5.72 0.47 3.83
CA ASP A 582 6.56 -0.06 2.76
C ASP A 582 7.31 -1.34 3.20
N LYS A 583 8.62 -1.28 3.36
CA LYS A 583 9.45 -2.40 3.83
C LYS A 583 9.83 -2.30 5.31
N ASN A 584 9.27 -1.38 6.05
CA ASN A 584 9.49 -1.25 7.48
C ASN A 584 8.32 -1.85 8.24
N PHE A 585 8.61 -2.73 9.18
CA PHE A 585 7.62 -3.28 10.10
C PHE A 585 7.81 -2.66 11.48
N ALA A 586 6.75 -2.20 12.12
CA ALA A 586 6.80 -1.65 13.46
C ALA A 586 5.85 -2.38 14.41
N LEU A 587 6.36 -2.69 15.60
CA LEU A 587 5.59 -3.11 16.76
C LEU A 587 5.66 -2.01 17.82
N MET A 588 4.50 -1.47 18.20
CA MET A 588 4.36 -0.49 19.28
C MET A 588 3.62 -1.11 20.46
N ARG A 589 4.17 -0.97 21.68
CA ARG A 589 3.53 -1.33 22.96
C ARG A 589 3.66 -0.16 23.94
N GLY A 590 2.57 0.48 24.27
CA GLY A 590 2.62 1.73 25.01
C GLY A 590 3.45 2.77 24.22
N LYS A 591 4.52 3.29 24.84
CA LYS A 591 5.45 4.23 24.19
C LYS A 591 6.60 3.54 23.46
N ASP A 592 6.83 2.27 23.73
CA ASP A 592 7.96 1.52 23.20
C ASP A 592 7.67 1.04 21.78
N VAL A 593 8.59 1.30 20.87
CA VAL A 593 8.48 0.94 19.47
C VAL A 593 9.73 0.21 19.02
N VAL A 594 9.54 -0.88 18.30
CA VAL A 594 10.63 -1.56 17.57
C VAL A 594 10.32 -1.47 16.09
N ILE A 595 11.30 -1.05 15.30
CA ILE A 595 11.21 -1.00 13.85
C ILE A 595 12.21 -1.98 13.23
N LEU A 596 11.68 -2.86 12.39
CA LEU A 596 12.45 -3.75 11.52
C LEU A 596 12.60 -3.08 10.16
N GLN A 597 13.84 -2.98 9.68
CA GLN A 597 14.19 -2.42 8.39
C GLN A 597 14.91 -3.48 7.55
N PRO A 598 14.80 -3.43 6.21
CA PRO A 598 15.51 -4.36 5.35
C PRO A 598 17.03 -4.35 5.61
N GLU A 599 17.57 -5.54 5.87
CA GLU A 599 19.02 -5.76 5.98
C GLU A 599 19.69 -5.00 7.15
N ARG A 600 18.91 -4.60 8.16
CA ARG A 600 19.40 -3.94 9.38
C ARG A 600 18.99 -4.70 10.63
N ALA A 601 19.74 -4.52 11.69
CA ALA A 601 19.31 -4.98 13.01
C ALA A 601 18.05 -4.24 13.46
N ALA A 602 17.21 -4.90 14.26
CA ALA A 602 16.03 -4.29 14.85
C ALA A 602 16.42 -3.08 15.71
N GLU A 603 15.84 -1.94 15.42
CA GLU A 603 16.10 -0.69 16.15
C GLU A 603 14.94 -0.36 17.09
N GLY A 604 15.29 0.13 18.28
CA GLY A 604 14.34 0.54 19.31
C GLY A 604 14.11 2.04 19.32
N TYR A 605 12.88 2.45 19.62
CA TYR A 605 12.43 3.83 19.69
C TYR A 605 11.46 4.03 20.85
N VAL A 606 11.28 5.28 21.24
CA VAL A 606 10.16 5.74 22.07
C VAL A 606 9.32 6.71 21.24
N TYR A 607 8.03 6.48 21.20
CA TYR A 607 7.06 7.36 20.57
C TYR A 607 6.39 8.26 21.62
N ASP A 608 6.48 9.56 21.42
CA ASP A 608 5.76 10.55 22.21
C ASP A 608 4.52 11.02 21.45
N ASN A 609 3.36 10.63 21.93
CA ASN A 609 2.08 10.94 21.29
C ASN A 609 1.75 12.44 21.31
N ALA A 610 2.24 13.19 22.30
CA ALA A 610 1.94 14.63 22.41
C ALA A 610 2.70 15.47 21.39
N SER A 611 3.96 15.11 21.12
CA SER A 611 4.80 15.78 20.11
C SER A 611 4.82 15.05 18.77
N GLU A 612 4.17 13.89 18.66
CA GLU A 612 4.16 13.00 17.49
C GLU A 612 5.59 12.59 17.03
N LYS A 613 6.54 12.52 17.96
CA LYS A 613 7.94 12.24 17.63
C LYS A 613 8.35 10.84 18.02
N LEU A 614 9.08 10.23 17.10
CA LEU A 614 9.76 8.96 17.27
C LEU A 614 11.24 9.26 17.57
N THR A 615 11.73 8.85 18.75
CA THR A 615 13.10 9.11 19.20
C THR A 615 13.82 7.79 19.42
N LEU A 616 15.02 7.64 18.88
CA LEU A 616 15.87 6.47 19.06
C LEU A 616 16.08 6.18 20.55
N ALA A 617 15.82 4.97 20.98
CA ALA A 617 15.98 4.53 22.36
C ALA A 617 16.21 3.02 22.41
N ALA A 618 17.04 2.58 23.35
CA ALA A 618 17.24 1.14 23.54
C ALA A 618 15.95 0.48 23.99
N GLN A 619 15.59 -0.63 23.35
CA GLN A 619 14.44 -1.44 23.69
C GLN A 619 14.89 -2.84 24.12
N PRO A 620 14.13 -3.52 25.00
CA PRO A 620 14.43 -4.88 25.43
C PRO A 620 14.56 -5.84 24.24
N ASP A 621 15.51 -6.75 24.29
CA ASP A 621 15.68 -7.77 23.24
C ASP A 621 14.45 -8.66 23.06
N ALA A 622 13.69 -8.91 24.15
CA ALA A 622 12.42 -9.62 24.08
C ALA A 622 11.37 -8.89 23.20
N LEU A 623 11.33 -7.55 23.21
CA LEU A 623 10.43 -6.78 22.35
C LEU A 623 10.88 -6.82 20.88
N LYS A 624 12.19 -6.82 20.64
CA LYS A 624 12.76 -6.98 19.29
C LYS A 624 12.48 -8.38 18.73
N GLU A 625 12.61 -9.40 19.60
CA GLU A 625 12.26 -10.79 19.26
C GLU A 625 10.77 -10.93 18.93
N ASP A 626 9.88 -10.32 19.72
CA ASP A 626 8.44 -10.31 19.46
C ASP A 626 8.11 -9.63 18.12
N ALA A 627 8.74 -8.49 17.83
CA ALA A 627 8.54 -7.79 16.55
C ALA A 627 8.97 -8.66 15.35
N LEU A 628 10.15 -9.28 15.43
CA LEU A 628 10.66 -10.16 14.38
C LEU A 628 9.74 -11.39 14.22
N GLY A 629 9.38 -12.05 15.32
CA GLY A 629 8.50 -13.23 15.29
C GLY A 629 7.13 -12.94 14.66
N LEU A 630 6.51 -11.79 14.97
CA LEU A 630 5.24 -11.37 14.37
C LEU A 630 5.36 -11.09 12.87
N ALA A 631 6.43 -10.41 12.44
CA ALA A 631 6.68 -10.15 11.02
C ALA A 631 6.91 -11.45 10.23
N LEU A 632 7.68 -12.38 10.81
CA LEU A 632 7.95 -13.69 10.21
C LEU A 632 6.72 -14.60 10.20
N TRP A 633 5.86 -14.51 11.22
CA TRP A 633 4.64 -15.31 11.29
C TRP A 633 3.71 -15.05 10.10
N GLY A 634 3.46 -13.79 9.74
CA GLY A 634 2.62 -13.46 8.59
C GLY A 634 3.14 -14.12 7.30
N SER A 635 4.43 -13.97 7.00
CA SER A 635 5.05 -14.58 5.82
C SER A 635 5.00 -16.11 5.86
N MET A 636 5.33 -16.73 7.00
CA MET A 636 5.30 -18.18 7.18
C MET A 636 3.87 -18.73 7.04
N ALA A 637 2.89 -18.08 7.64
CA ALA A 637 1.50 -18.50 7.60
C ALA A 637 0.94 -18.47 6.17
N TYR A 638 1.27 -17.42 5.41
CA TYR A 638 0.90 -17.33 3.99
C TYR A 638 1.61 -18.39 3.14
N GLN A 639 2.93 -18.49 3.25
CA GLN A 639 3.71 -19.40 2.40
C GLN A 639 3.35 -20.86 2.60
N LYS A 640 3.10 -21.27 3.86
CA LYS A 640 2.78 -22.64 4.24
C LYS A 640 1.27 -22.92 4.31
N SER A 641 0.43 -21.95 3.92
CA SER A 641 -1.05 -22.07 3.97
C SER A 641 -1.58 -22.46 5.36
N LEU A 642 -1.04 -21.83 6.41
CA LEU A 642 -1.40 -22.13 7.81
C LEU A 642 -2.57 -21.28 8.32
N TYR A 643 -3.11 -20.38 7.51
CA TYR A 643 -4.14 -19.42 7.90
C TYR A 643 -5.46 -19.73 7.19
N GLN A 644 -6.13 -20.80 7.64
CA GLN A 644 -7.35 -21.31 7.03
C GLN A 644 -8.52 -21.25 8.02
N THR A 645 -9.74 -21.29 7.51
CA THR A 645 -10.94 -21.47 8.35
C THR A 645 -11.01 -22.93 8.80
N ALA A 646 -11.12 -23.17 10.12
CA ALA A 646 -11.37 -24.51 10.62
C ALA A 646 -12.74 -25.00 10.14
N LYS A 647 -12.83 -26.27 9.78
CA LYS A 647 -14.16 -26.89 9.57
C LYS A 647 -14.85 -27.01 10.93
N ASP A 648 -16.00 -26.40 11.06
CA ASP A 648 -16.75 -26.40 12.32
C ASP A 648 -17.42 -27.79 12.52
N GLU A 649 -16.67 -28.72 13.07
CA GLU A 649 -17.19 -30.08 13.39
C GLU A 649 -18.24 -30.05 14.51
N ARG A 650 -18.37 -28.96 15.27
CA ARG A 650 -19.31 -28.81 16.39
C ARG A 650 -20.70 -28.38 15.94
N THR A 651 -20.83 -27.69 14.81
CA THR A 651 -22.14 -27.34 14.22
C THR A 651 -22.81 -28.51 13.49
N ALA A 652 -22.06 -29.54 13.11
CA ALA A 652 -22.62 -30.74 12.51
C ALA A 652 -23.22 -31.73 13.53
N ALA A 653 -23.06 -31.46 14.82
CA ALA A 653 -23.52 -32.33 15.92
C ALA A 653 -24.78 -31.82 16.65
N ASN A 654 -25.34 -30.71 16.26
CA ASN A 654 -26.62 -30.16 16.70
C ASN A 654 -27.55 -30.03 15.48
#